data_ebbe7176eee425de60d99ad3e4498939
#
_entry.id   ebbe7176eee425de60d99ad3e4498939
#
_cell.length_a   1.000
_cell.length_b   1.000
_cell.length_c   1.000
_cell.angle_alpha   90.00
_cell.angle_beta   90.00
_cell.angle_gamma   90.00
#
_symmetry.space_group_name_H-M   'P 1'
#
loop_
_entity.id
_entity.type
_entity.pdbx_description
1 polymer ?
#
loop_
_entity_poly.entity_id
_entity_poly.type
_entity_poly.pdbx_seq_one_letter_code
_entity_poly.pdbx_strand_id
1 'polypeptide(L)'
;VFSCGGRDRQVEEVLSLSGNNRNELEAVLKHYEGDGRKLEAARFLIGNMPGSYGANPIVEQDCSAFYEAYDSLGQKYGYRVGTEWGKQVDSLWQNFSNRHRVRQELNYDITRMKAEDLIREIDLAFRAWVENVHSRNCSFEDFCEYILPYRRQNGLLIDNARREFNKRHQGKYFVKEGKDWQQEIDSLLYEYKYLTHSGFWGTKIPIWNAATLEKMRHGLCAQRCWYNSLLLSSLGIPVAIDFVPAWGNRNNSHTWNVVLINGESHAFEAFWDNDRWKYKRIYNNRNDDELWGRFRLPKVYRYTYSNHIEGPLADVEVDKADIPELFRSVKKVDVSSEYFETADVTVELTGEAPQGVKYAYLAVFGYQDWHPVQWGKVENGRAVFREMGKDMVYLPVYYKRGGLLPAAEPFRLRNDGTMEKLSGNEETEEVAVRMVTGAPAYDQNREYLGCMKGSRIVGLLDGKSEEELCRWTDSLALQSVVRKVSARLPYRFVRLLLPSDSIALGELSFYTEEGRIGNVRIITSMRATGRNEVPGMITDGLGATGYRGRVAERLVDIDLGKEYMVSHIGMTSYLKTQLFCPDEFELRYWDNGWKTVERKQADHKGYLVFERVPRGALLMLKNCRWKGKTAERIFTYEKGDVKWE
;
A
#
# COMPACT_ATOMS: atom_id res chain seq x y z
N VAL A 1 -19.29 -27.89 -12.20
CA VAL A 1 -19.61 -28.74 -13.40
C VAL A 1 -20.29 -27.82 -14.41
N PHE A 2 -19.51 -27.16 -15.27
CA PHE A 2 -20.08 -26.41 -16.39
C PHE A 2 -20.51 -27.43 -17.45
N SER A 3 -21.81 -27.45 -17.83
CA SER A 3 -22.30 -28.32 -18.87
C SER A 3 -21.71 -27.90 -20.24
N CYS A 4 -21.34 -28.83 -21.09
CA CYS A 4 -20.80 -28.56 -22.44
C CYS A 4 -21.68 -27.59 -23.24
N GLY A 5 -23.02 -27.68 -23.13
CA GLY A 5 -23.94 -26.78 -23.82
C GLY A 5 -23.88 -25.28 -23.41
N GLY A 6 -23.45 -24.98 -22.19
CA GLY A 6 -23.29 -23.59 -21.74
C GLY A 6 -22.07 -22.90 -22.34
N ARG A 7 -20.94 -23.61 -22.45
CA ARG A 7 -19.71 -23.10 -23.07
C ARG A 7 -19.85 -22.87 -24.56
N ASP A 8 -20.52 -23.75 -25.26
CA ASP A 8 -20.77 -23.60 -26.71
C ASP A 8 -21.63 -22.36 -27.01
N ARG A 9 -22.63 -22.08 -26.18
CA ARG A 9 -23.44 -20.87 -26.29
C ARG A 9 -22.63 -19.61 -26.03
N GLN A 10 -21.80 -19.60 -25.00
CA GLN A 10 -20.93 -18.45 -24.65
C GLN A 10 -19.94 -18.15 -25.79
N VAL A 11 -19.32 -19.17 -26.37
CA VAL A 11 -18.43 -19.04 -27.52
C VAL A 11 -19.16 -18.43 -28.73
N GLU A 12 -20.37 -18.93 -29.07
CA GLU A 12 -21.14 -18.38 -30.19
C GLU A 12 -21.56 -16.93 -29.98
N GLU A 13 -21.93 -16.55 -28.76
CA GLU A 13 -22.19 -15.16 -28.42
C GLU A 13 -20.95 -14.28 -28.65
N VAL A 14 -19.75 -14.74 -28.25
CA VAL A 14 -18.48 -14.02 -28.49
C VAL A 14 -18.14 -13.95 -29.98
N LEU A 15 -18.30 -15.03 -30.71
CA LEU A 15 -18.09 -15.04 -32.16
C LEU A 15 -19.03 -14.05 -32.88
N SER A 16 -20.26 -13.90 -32.42
CA SER A 16 -21.18 -12.91 -32.97
C SER A 16 -20.75 -11.45 -32.70
N LEU A 17 -20.05 -11.21 -31.57
CA LEU A 17 -19.53 -9.88 -31.18
C LEU A 17 -18.17 -9.53 -31.82
N SER A 18 -17.46 -10.51 -32.37
CA SER A 18 -16.10 -10.34 -32.92
C SER A 18 -16.06 -9.61 -34.27
N GLY A 19 -17.21 -9.40 -34.91
CA GLY A 19 -17.28 -8.69 -36.20
C GLY A 19 -16.40 -9.32 -37.27
N ASN A 20 -15.58 -8.53 -37.92
CA ASN A 20 -14.67 -9.00 -39.00
C ASN A 20 -13.60 -9.99 -38.52
N ASN A 21 -13.39 -10.12 -37.21
CA ASN A 21 -12.38 -11.02 -36.63
C ASN A 21 -12.95 -12.45 -36.39
N ARG A 22 -14.22 -12.69 -36.68
CA ARG A 22 -14.89 -13.99 -36.49
C ARG A 22 -14.12 -15.16 -37.09
N ASN A 23 -13.67 -15.00 -38.33
CA ASN A 23 -12.93 -16.03 -39.05
C ASN A 23 -11.62 -16.45 -38.37
N GLU A 24 -10.93 -15.51 -37.74
CA GLU A 24 -9.72 -15.81 -37.00
C GLU A 24 -10.01 -16.68 -35.77
N LEU A 25 -11.05 -16.34 -34.99
CA LEU A 25 -11.43 -17.11 -33.81
C LEU A 25 -12.00 -18.50 -34.19
N GLU A 26 -12.80 -18.60 -35.24
CA GLU A 26 -13.29 -19.90 -35.79
C GLU A 26 -12.14 -20.77 -36.28
N ALA A 27 -11.09 -20.17 -36.90
CA ALA A 27 -9.92 -20.91 -37.35
C ALA A 27 -9.19 -21.60 -36.19
N VAL A 28 -9.13 -20.98 -35.01
CA VAL A 28 -8.55 -21.58 -33.78
C VAL A 28 -9.36 -22.80 -33.36
N LEU A 29 -10.69 -22.69 -33.30
CA LEU A 29 -11.58 -23.79 -32.90
C LEU A 29 -11.47 -24.97 -33.89
N LYS A 30 -11.44 -24.66 -35.18
CA LYS A 30 -11.26 -25.65 -36.25
C LYS A 30 -9.90 -26.36 -36.18
N HIS A 31 -8.84 -25.60 -35.86
CA HIS A 31 -7.49 -26.16 -35.70
C HIS A 31 -7.43 -27.27 -34.65
N TYR A 32 -8.18 -27.13 -33.56
CA TYR A 32 -8.21 -28.08 -32.46
C TYR A 32 -9.42 -29.05 -32.47
N GLU A 33 -10.19 -29.14 -33.56
CA GLU A 33 -11.40 -29.97 -33.62
C GLU A 33 -11.13 -31.43 -33.26
N GLY A 34 -9.92 -31.94 -33.56
CA GLY A 34 -9.49 -33.31 -33.23
C GLY A 34 -8.77 -33.46 -31.87
N ASP A 35 -8.55 -32.39 -31.12
CA ASP A 35 -7.83 -32.39 -29.82
C ASP A 35 -8.74 -31.85 -28.72
N GLY A 36 -9.42 -32.75 -28.01
CA GLY A 36 -10.48 -32.40 -27.06
C GLY A 36 -10.04 -31.40 -25.98
N ARG A 37 -8.85 -31.58 -25.35
CA ARG A 37 -8.37 -30.68 -24.29
C ARG A 37 -7.95 -29.33 -24.83
N LYS A 38 -7.27 -29.28 -25.97
CA LYS A 38 -6.89 -27.98 -26.56
C LYS A 38 -8.11 -27.26 -27.14
N LEU A 39 -9.09 -27.96 -27.64
CA LEU A 39 -10.36 -27.38 -28.06
C LEU A 39 -11.11 -26.75 -26.88
N GLU A 40 -11.15 -27.42 -25.72
CA GLU A 40 -11.75 -26.86 -24.51
C GLU A 40 -10.97 -25.62 -24.03
N ALA A 41 -9.65 -25.63 -24.07
CA ALA A 41 -8.80 -24.49 -23.76
C ALA A 41 -9.04 -23.31 -24.73
N ALA A 42 -9.16 -23.56 -26.01
CA ALA A 42 -9.52 -22.56 -27.01
C ALA A 42 -10.90 -21.94 -26.74
N ARG A 43 -11.90 -22.78 -26.43
CA ARG A 43 -13.25 -22.34 -26.03
C ARG A 43 -13.20 -21.48 -24.74
N PHE A 44 -12.41 -21.87 -23.77
CA PHE A 44 -12.22 -21.10 -22.54
C PHE A 44 -11.64 -19.69 -22.84
N LEU A 45 -10.56 -19.61 -23.64
CA LEU A 45 -9.94 -18.34 -24.00
C LEU A 45 -10.90 -17.47 -24.83
N ILE A 46 -11.55 -18.01 -25.83
CA ILE A 46 -12.46 -17.25 -26.69
C ILE A 46 -13.71 -16.81 -25.90
N GLY A 47 -14.33 -17.71 -25.13
CA GLY A 47 -15.54 -17.42 -24.38
C GLY A 47 -15.33 -16.33 -23.30
N ASN A 48 -14.11 -16.23 -22.75
CA ASN A 48 -13.76 -15.21 -21.74
C ASN A 48 -12.98 -14.02 -22.31
N MET A 49 -12.82 -13.91 -23.64
CA MET A 49 -12.10 -12.81 -24.29
C MET A 49 -12.78 -11.42 -24.15
N PRO A 50 -14.12 -11.30 -24.12
CA PRO A 50 -14.77 -10.01 -23.93
C PRO A 50 -14.25 -9.26 -22.69
N GLY A 51 -14.04 -7.94 -22.84
CA GLY A 51 -13.44 -7.10 -21.79
C GLY A 51 -11.91 -7.14 -21.74
N SER A 52 -11.26 -7.99 -22.55
CA SER A 52 -9.79 -8.00 -22.71
C SER A 52 -9.36 -7.01 -23.79
N TYR A 53 -8.37 -6.16 -23.47
CA TYR A 53 -7.84 -5.14 -24.39
C TYR A 53 -6.37 -4.82 -24.12
N GLY A 54 -5.68 -4.42 -25.19
CA GLY A 54 -4.39 -3.73 -25.14
C GLY A 54 -4.57 -2.23 -25.33
N ALA A 55 -3.62 -1.44 -24.85
CA ALA A 55 -3.53 -0.01 -25.13
C ALA A 55 -2.29 0.23 -26.02
N ASN A 56 -2.51 0.28 -27.33
CA ASN A 56 -1.42 0.52 -28.25
C ASN A 56 -1.02 2.01 -28.21
N PRO A 57 0.29 2.31 -28.18
CA PRO A 57 0.72 3.68 -28.35
C PRO A 57 0.44 4.14 -29.79
N ILE A 58 -0.38 5.17 -29.94
CA ILE A 58 -0.40 5.96 -31.16
C ILE A 58 0.61 7.08 -30.94
N VAL A 59 1.82 6.91 -31.43
CA VAL A 59 2.83 7.93 -31.43
C VAL A 59 3.10 8.31 -32.90
N GLU A 60 3.16 9.59 -33.16
CA GLU A 60 3.64 10.07 -34.44
C GLU A 60 5.09 9.63 -34.71
N GLN A 61 5.83 9.32 -33.66
CA GLN A 61 7.18 8.78 -33.69
C GLN A 61 7.31 7.63 -32.68
N ASP A 62 8.07 6.61 -33.06
CA ASP A 62 8.40 5.47 -32.23
C ASP A 62 9.13 5.89 -30.95
N CYS A 63 8.69 5.39 -29.81
CA CYS A 63 9.36 5.60 -28.52
C CYS A 63 10.73 4.90 -28.42
N SER A 64 11.16 4.14 -29.40
CA SER A 64 12.44 3.40 -29.40
C SER A 64 13.62 4.28 -29.07
N ALA A 65 13.71 5.45 -29.68
CA ALA A 65 14.80 6.42 -29.43
C ALA A 65 14.84 6.89 -27.97
N PHE A 66 13.68 7.03 -27.32
CA PHE A 66 13.61 7.34 -25.89
C PHE A 66 14.18 6.20 -25.03
N TYR A 67 13.77 4.95 -25.30
CA TYR A 67 14.25 3.80 -24.54
C TYR A 67 15.73 3.52 -24.74
N GLU A 68 16.27 3.76 -25.95
CA GLU A 68 17.71 3.65 -26.23
C GLU A 68 18.52 4.73 -25.48
N ALA A 69 18.05 5.96 -25.46
CA ALA A 69 18.67 7.04 -24.69
C ALA A 69 18.60 6.77 -23.18
N TYR A 70 17.48 6.24 -22.70
CA TYR A 70 17.32 5.81 -21.29
C TYR A 70 18.33 4.74 -20.91
N ASP A 71 18.48 3.69 -21.74
CA ASP A 71 19.42 2.62 -21.49
C ASP A 71 20.87 3.13 -21.53
N SER A 72 21.20 3.99 -22.48
CA SER A 72 22.54 4.63 -22.59
C SER A 72 22.88 5.46 -21.34
N LEU A 73 21.91 6.20 -20.78
CA LEU A 73 22.10 6.90 -19.52
C LEU A 73 22.31 5.92 -18.34
N GLY A 74 21.58 4.81 -18.33
CA GLY A 74 21.74 3.76 -17.32
C GLY A 74 23.10 3.08 -17.36
N GLN A 75 23.61 2.82 -18.54
CA GLN A 75 24.97 2.25 -18.73
C GLN A 75 26.05 3.24 -18.27
N LYS A 76 25.86 4.54 -18.52
CA LYS A 76 26.82 5.59 -18.15
C LYS A 76 26.87 5.88 -16.66
N TYR A 77 25.73 5.98 -15.99
CA TYR A 77 25.60 6.47 -14.61
C TYR A 77 25.19 5.39 -13.61
N GLY A 78 24.84 4.19 -14.06
CA GLY A 78 24.15 3.17 -13.27
C GLY A 78 22.67 3.49 -13.05
N TYR A 79 21.81 2.47 -13.00
CA TYR A 79 20.36 2.62 -12.87
C TYR A 79 19.92 2.87 -11.41
N ARG A 80 20.35 3.97 -10.80
CA ARG A 80 20.05 4.30 -9.40
C ARG A 80 19.17 5.53 -9.28
N VAL A 81 17.94 5.33 -8.84
CA VAL A 81 17.00 6.42 -8.51
C VAL A 81 17.61 7.34 -7.44
N GLY A 82 17.39 8.65 -7.56
CA GLY A 82 17.92 9.66 -6.62
C GLY A 82 19.36 10.11 -6.86
N THR A 83 20.02 9.60 -7.90
CA THR A 83 21.38 10.00 -8.32
C THR A 83 21.33 10.96 -9.52
N GLU A 84 22.50 11.29 -10.07
CA GLU A 84 22.61 12.09 -11.30
C GLU A 84 21.87 11.44 -12.47
N TRP A 85 21.90 10.13 -12.59
CA TRP A 85 21.10 9.41 -13.57
C TRP A 85 19.61 9.77 -13.51
N GLY A 86 19.03 9.81 -12.31
CA GLY A 86 17.61 10.17 -12.15
C GLY A 86 17.28 11.54 -12.67
N LYS A 87 18.15 12.54 -12.47
CA LYS A 87 17.98 13.90 -13.00
C LYS A 87 18.05 13.93 -14.55
N GLN A 88 18.98 13.19 -15.12
CA GLN A 88 19.13 13.09 -16.57
C GLN A 88 17.92 12.40 -17.21
N VAL A 89 17.39 11.37 -16.59
CA VAL A 89 16.17 10.69 -17.06
C VAL A 89 14.95 11.60 -16.94
N ASP A 90 14.81 12.39 -15.87
CA ASP A 90 13.75 13.39 -15.77
C ASP A 90 13.80 14.39 -16.94
N SER A 91 14.98 14.90 -17.24
CA SER A 91 15.18 15.83 -18.35
C SER A 91 14.89 15.17 -19.70
N LEU A 92 15.34 13.93 -19.88
CA LEU A 92 15.05 13.14 -21.09
C LEU A 92 13.54 12.96 -21.28
N TRP A 93 12.82 12.56 -20.21
CA TRP A 93 11.37 12.37 -20.27
C TRP A 93 10.62 13.69 -20.55
N GLN A 94 10.98 14.77 -19.87
CA GLN A 94 10.39 16.09 -20.12
C GLN A 94 10.58 16.53 -21.57
N ASN A 95 11.80 16.40 -22.08
CA ASN A 95 12.10 16.76 -23.48
C ASN A 95 11.32 15.91 -24.48
N PHE A 96 11.20 14.60 -24.21
CA PHE A 96 10.44 13.69 -25.05
C PHE A 96 8.94 14.00 -25.01
N SER A 97 8.34 14.05 -23.80
CA SER A 97 6.90 14.25 -23.60
C SER A 97 6.40 15.62 -24.05
N ASN A 98 7.24 16.65 -24.03
CA ASN A 98 6.91 17.97 -24.57
C ASN A 98 6.84 17.99 -26.10
N ARG A 99 7.57 17.11 -26.78
CA ARG A 99 7.62 17.04 -28.26
C ARG A 99 6.66 15.99 -28.82
N HIS A 100 6.32 14.98 -28.04
CA HIS A 100 5.54 13.83 -28.47
C HIS A 100 4.31 13.64 -27.56
N ARG A 101 3.11 13.78 -28.11
CA ARG A 101 1.89 13.38 -27.43
C ARG A 101 1.77 11.85 -27.51
N VAL A 102 2.04 11.17 -26.39
CA VAL A 102 1.74 9.75 -26.26
C VAL A 102 0.23 9.58 -26.16
N ARG A 103 -0.42 9.15 -27.24
CA ARG A 103 -1.83 8.76 -27.25
C ARG A 103 -1.91 7.25 -27.14
N GLN A 104 -3.00 6.75 -26.57
CA GLN A 104 -3.29 5.33 -26.51
C GLN A 104 -4.58 5.04 -27.28
N GLU A 105 -4.57 3.99 -28.07
CA GLU A 105 -5.75 3.40 -28.69
C GLU A 105 -6.08 2.08 -27.98
N LEU A 106 -7.33 1.92 -27.54
CA LEU A 106 -7.77 0.67 -26.96
C LEU A 106 -8.07 -0.33 -28.10
N ASN A 107 -7.36 -1.44 -28.10
CA ASN A 107 -7.55 -2.53 -29.04
C ASN A 107 -8.12 -3.73 -28.29
N TYR A 108 -9.41 -3.98 -28.50
CA TYR A 108 -10.08 -5.14 -27.89
C TYR A 108 -9.63 -6.43 -28.56
N ASP A 109 -9.20 -7.40 -27.76
CA ASP A 109 -8.65 -8.67 -28.25
C ASP A 109 -9.64 -9.41 -29.14
N ILE A 110 -10.92 -9.39 -28.79
CA ILE A 110 -12.01 -10.01 -29.58
C ILE A 110 -12.03 -9.54 -31.04
N THR A 111 -11.58 -8.32 -31.32
CA THR A 111 -11.60 -7.74 -32.68
C THR A 111 -10.23 -7.76 -33.37
N ARG A 112 -9.16 -8.20 -32.68
CA ARG A 112 -7.77 -8.09 -33.18
C ARG A 112 -6.95 -9.36 -33.06
N MET A 113 -7.33 -10.32 -32.19
CA MET A 113 -6.57 -11.54 -31.97
C MET A 113 -6.46 -12.36 -33.26
N LYS A 114 -5.25 -12.73 -33.64
CA LYS A 114 -4.98 -13.59 -34.79
C LYS A 114 -5.01 -15.06 -34.40
N ALA A 115 -5.47 -15.90 -35.32
CA ALA A 115 -5.53 -17.34 -35.09
C ALA A 115 -4.15 -17.92 -34.77
N GLU A 116 -3.13 -17.54 -35.55
CA GLU A 116 -1.76 -18.03 -35.36
C GLU A 116 -1.18 -17.66 -33.98
N ASP A 117 -1.51 -16.47 -33.47
CA ASP A 117 -1.03 -16.00 -32.15
C ASP A 117 -1.71 -16.82 -31.05
N LEU A 118 -3.03 -17.00 -31.11
CA LEU A 118 -3.75 -17.73 -30.09
C LEU A 118 -3.42 -19.24 -30.11
N ILE A 119 -3.25 -19.85 -31.28
CA ILE A 119 -2.79 -21.23 -31.43
C ILE A 119 -1.39 -21.40 -30.82
N ARG A 120 -0.47 -20.49 -31.12
CA ARG A 120 0.87 -20.51 -30.57
C ARG A 120 0.86 -20.40 -29.02
N GLU A 121 0.05 -19.50 -28.46
CA GLU A 121 -0.07 -19.35 -27.01
C GLU A 121 -0.62 -20.62 -26.33
N ILE A 122 -1.64 -21.25 -26.93
CA ILE A 122 -2.21 -22.51 -26.44
C ILE A 122 -1.15 -23.62 -26.48
N ASP A 123 -0.47 -23.82 -27.60
CA ASP A 123 0.51 -24.91 -27.77
C ASP A 123 1.69 -24.75 -26.82
N LEU A 124 2.19 -23.51 -26.65
CA LEU A 124 3.27 -23.22 -25.69
C LEU A 124 2.84 -23.45 -24.24
N ALA A 125 1.61 -23.07 -23.89
CA ALA A 125 1.08 -23.28 -22.55
C ALA A 125 0.93 -24.77 -22.21
N PHE A 126 0.36 -25.57 -23.13
CA PHE A 126 0.24 -27.02 -22.96
C PHE A 126 1.60 -27.69 -22.80
N ARG A 127 2.56 -27.33 -23.67
CA ARG A 127 3.93 -27.86 -23.57
C ARG A 127 4.55 -27.57 -22.21
N ALA A 128 4.49 -26.30 -21.77
CA ALA A 128 5.04 -25.89 -20.49
C ALA A 128 4.38 -26.63 -19.31
N TRP A 129 3.06 -26.81 -19.36
CA TRP A 129 2.31 -27.53 -18.33
C TRP A 129 2.74 -29.02 -18.24
N VAL A 130 2.92 -29.69 -19.37
CA VAL A 130 3.32 -31.12 -19.42
C VAL A 130 4.79 -31.29 -19.00
N GLU A 131 5.67 -30.37 -19.39
CA GLU A 131 7.10 -30.41 -19.07
C GLU A 131 7.40 -30.08 -17.60
N ASN A 132 6.52 -29.31 -16.92
CA ASN A 132 6.73 -28.86 -15.56
C ASN A 132 6.37 -29.94 -14.53
N VAL A 133 7.35 -30.41 -13.75
CA VAL A 133 7.14 -31.49 -12.78
C VAL A 133 6.29 -31.07 -11.57
N HIS A 134 6.23 -29.79 -11.24
CA HIS A 134 5.48 -29.27 -10.09
C HIS A 134 4.01 -29.00 -10.40
N SER A 135 3.63 -28.89 -11.68
CA SER A 135 2.24 -28.63 -12.10
C SER A 135 1.51 -29.84 -12.66
N ARG A 136 2.07 -31.03 -12.54
CA ARG A 136 1.42 -32.29 -13.02
C ARG A 136 0.07 -32.56 -12.35
N ASN A 137 -0.08 -32.15 -11.08
CA ASN A 137 -1.31 -32.32 -10.32
C ASN A 137 -2.25 -31.09 -10.44
N CYS A 138 -1.88 -30.09 -11.23
CA CYS A 138 -2.72 -28.95 -11.51
C CYS A 138 -3.96 -29.40 -12.28
N SER A 139 -5.13 -29.02 -11.80
CA SER A 139 -6.39 -29.34 -12.49
C SER A 139 -6.43 -28.67 -13.86
N PHE A 140 -7.28 -29.18 -14.77
CA PHE A 140 -7.45 -28.52 -16.06
C PHE A 140 -8.11 -27.15 -15.95
N GLU A 141 -8.94 -26.95 -14.95
CA GLU A 141 -9.53 -25.66 -14.58
C GLU A 141 -8.46 -24.66 -14.15
N ASP A 142 -7.56 -25.06 -13.26
CA ASP A 142 -6.44 -24.23 -12.81
C ASP A 142 -5.43 -23.96 -13.94
N PHE A 143 -5.19 -24.94 -14.80
CA PHE A 143 -4.40 -24.73 -16.01
C PHE A 143 -5.03 -23.65 -16.90
N CYS A 144 -6.33 -23.74 -17.15
CA CYS A 144 -7.06 -22.77 -17.96
C CYS A 144 -7.04 -21.37 -17.36
N GLU A 145 -7.11 -21.24 -16.02
CA GLU A 145 -7.15 -19.94 -15.36
C GLU A 145 -5.76 -19.34 -15.12
N TYR A 146 -4.74 -20.15 -14.72
CA TYR A 146 -3.48 -19.65 -14.17
C TYR A 146 -2.23 -19.92 -15.03
N ILE A 147 -2.29 -20.84 -16.03
CA ILE A 147 -1.16 -21.11 -16.93
C ILE A 147 -1.47 -20.65 -18.35
N LEU A 148 -2.63 -21.05 -18.86
CA LEU A 148 -3.05 -20.85 -20.25
C LEU A 148 -3.14 -19.38 -20.70
N PRO A 149 -3.68 -18.43 -19.90
CA PRO A 149 -3.98 -17.09 -20.41
C PRO A 149 -2.75 -16.36 -20.96
N TYR A 150 -2.90 -15.82 -22.15
CA TYR A 150 -1.93 -14.97 -22.80
C TYR A 150 -1.95 -13.53 -22.25
N ARG A 151 -3.09 -13.11 -21.68
CA ARG A 151 -3.29 -11.79 -21.07
C ARG A 151 -3.46 -11.94 -19.56
N ARG A 152 -2.62 -11.24 -18.81
CA ARG A 152 -2.65 -11.23 -17.34
C ARG A 152 -3.22 -9.95 -16.76
N GLN A 153 -3.20 -8.86 -17.54
CA GLN A 153 -3.73 -7.55 -17.18
C GLN A 153 -4.12 -6.79 -18.44
N ASN A 154 -5.19 -6.00 -18.38
CA ASN A 154 -5.60 -5.12 -19.47
C ASN A 154 -4.66 -3.93 -19.63
N GLY A 155 -4.66 -3.33 -20.82
CA GLY A 155 -3.86 -2.15 -21.14
C GLY A 155 -2.43 -2.45 -21.64
N LEU A 156 -1.99 -3.71 -21.59
CA LEU A 156 -0.67 -4.13 -22.08
C LEU A 156 -0.78 -4.79 -23.45
N LEU A 157 0.24 -4.60 -24.29
CA LEU A 157 0.30 -5.24 -25.59
C LEU A 157 0.53 -6.74 -25.43
N ILE A 158 -0.11 -7.50 -26.32
CA ILE A 158 0.26 -8.90 -26.55
C ILE A 158 1.58 -8.85 -27.33
N ASP A 159 2.59 -9.49 -26.76
CA ASP A 159 3.91 -9.66 -27.38
C ASP A 159 4.28 -11.15 -27.42
N ASN A 160 5.46 -11.45 -27.91
CA ASN A 160 5.97 -12.81 -27.91
C ASN A 160 6.60 -13.25 -26.57
N ALA A 161 6.26 -12.63 -25.46
CA ALA A 161 6.92 -12.82 -24.17
C ALA A 161 6.93 -14.29 -23.73
N ARG A 162 5.80 -15.01 -23.85
CA ARG A 162 5.73 -16.45 -23.53
C ARG A 162 6.75 -17.25 -24.33
N ARG A 163 6.82 -17.02 -25.64
CA ARG A 163 7.77 -17.70 -26.54
C ARG A 163 9.21 -17.39 -26.16
N GLU A 164 9.52 -16.12 -25.90
CA GLU A 164 10.89 -15.69 -25.57
C GLU A 164 11.34 -16.21 -24.19
N PHE A 165 10.47 -16.19 -23.18
CA PHE A 165 10.77 -16.76 -21.87
C PHE A 165 10.96 -18.28 -21.94
N ASN A 166 10.07 -18.97 -22.66
CA ASN A 166 10.19 -20.41 -22.88
C ASN A 166 11.53 -20.74 -23.56
N LYS A 167 11.88 -20.06 -24.66
CA LYS A 167 13.17 -20.23 -25.34
C LYS A 167 14.38 -19.95 -24.45
N ARG A 168 14.30 -18.93 -23.59
CA ARG A 168 15.38 -18.50 -22.70
C ARG A 168 15.65 -19.47 -21.55
N HIS A 169 14.59 -20.15 -21.06
CA HIS A 169 14.62 -20.92 -19.82
C HIS A 169 14.21 -22.39 -19.98
N GLN A 170 13.80 -22.82 -21.16
CA GLN A 170 13.37 -24.22 -21.41
C GLN A 170 14.46 -25.20 -21.00
N GLY A 171 14.07 -26.27 -20.28
CA GLY A 171 14.98 -27.30 -19.80
C GLY A 171 15.90 -26.91 -18.63
N LYS A 172 15.83 -25.65 -18.18
CA LYS A 172 16.65 -25.14 -17.06
C LYS A 172 15.93 -25.21 -15.71
N TYR A 173 14.66 -24.85 -15.69
CA TYR A 173 13.81 -24.77 -14.49
C TYR A 173 12.61 -25.70 -14.60
N PHE A 174 12.16 -26.24 -13.47
CA PHE A 174 10.92 -27.02 -13.27
C PHE A 174 10.81 -28.34 -14.05
N VAL A 175 11.93 -28.86 -14.53
CA VAL A 175 11.96 -30.10 -15.34
C VAL A 175 12.58 -31.30 -14.63
N LYS A 176 13.12 -31.11 -13.42
CA LYS A 176 13.81 -32.16 -12.65
C LYS A 176 13.03 -32.50 -11.39
N GLU A 177 12.72 -33.79 -11.21
CA GLU A 177 12.12 -34.30 -9.98
C GLU A 177 13.02 -34.06 -8.76
N GLY A 178 12.38 -33.92 -7.59
CA GLY A 178 13.08 -33.81 -6.30
C GLY A 178 13.66 -32.44 -5.97
N LYS A 179 13.48 -31.46 -6.83
CA LYS A 179 13.82 -30.07 -6.53
C LYS A 179 12.67 -29.36 -5.82
N ASP A 180 13.01 -28.45 -4.90
CA ASP A 180 12.06 -27.59 -4.24
C ASP A 180 11.59 -26.49 -5.21
N TRP A 181 10.29 -26.38 -5.40
CA TRP A 181 9.68 -25.45 -6.35
C TRP A 181 9.90 -23.98 -5.94
N GLN A 182 9.91 -23.65 -4.63
CA GLN A 182 10.18 -22.29 -4.16
C GLN A 182 11.61 -21.87 -4.49
N GLN A 183 12.58 -22.75 -4.26
CA GLN A 183 13.98 -22.48 -4.59
C GLN A 183 14.19 -22.32 -6.09
N GLU A 184 13.48 -23.09 -6.93
CA GLU A 184 13.55 -22.93 -8.38
C GLU A 184 12.94 -21.60 -8.84
N ILE A 185 11.79 -21.17 -8.26
CA ILE A 185 11.22 -19.85 -8.51
C ILE A 185 12.15 -18.74 -8.06
N ASP A 186 12.75 -18.86 -6.87
CA ASP A 186 13.71 -17.87 -6.36
C ASP A 186 14.94 -17.77 -7.27
N SER A 187 15.47 -18.89 -7.72
CA SER A 187 16.60 -18.92 -8.64
C SER A 187 16.28 -18.27 -9.99
N LEU A 188 15.09 -18.54 -10.55
CA LEU A 188 14.63 -17.91 -11.77
C LEU A 188 14.44 -16.40 -11.61
N LEU A 189 13.71 -15.99 -10.58
CA LEU A 189 13.40 -14.58 -10.35
C LEU A 189 14.63 -13.76 -9.91
N TYR A 190 15.66 -14.41 -9.37
CA TYR A 190 16.96 -13.78 -9.10
C TYR A 190 17.65 -13.29 -10.38
N GLU A 191 17.48 -13.96 -11.52
CA GLU A 191 18.01 -13.49 -12.80
C GLU A 191 17.44 -12.11 -13.19
N TYR A 192 16.24 -11.78 -12.69
CA TYR A 192 15.51 -10.54 -12.95
C TYR A 192 15.50 -9.55 -11.76
N LYS A 193 16.41 -9.72 -10.80
CA LYS A 193 16.53 -8.84 -9.63
C LYS A 193 16.82 -7.38 -9.96
N TYR A 194 17.34 -7.13 -11.14
CA TYR A 194 17.60 -5.79 -11.66
C TYR A 194 16.33 -5.01 -12.00
N LEU A 195 15.18 -5.67 -12.11
CA LEU A 195 13.88 -5.02 -12.25
C LEU A 195 13.41 -4.58 -10.87
N THR A 196 13.52 -3.28 -10.58
CA THR A 196 13.30 -2.71 -9.26
C THR A 196 12.06 -1.82 -9.20
N HIS A 197 11.59 -1.53 -7.99
CA HIS A 197 10.45 -0.66 -7.79
C HIS A 197 10.81 0.81 -7.99
N SER A 198 9.97 1.54 -8.74
CA SER A 198 9.96 2.99 -8.73
C SER A 198 8.57 3.54 -9.01
N GLY A 199 7.95 4.11 -7.98
CA GLY A 199 6.67 4.80 -8.13
C GLY A 199 6.74 6.01 -9.06
N PHE A 200 7.87 6.69 -9.11
CA PHE A 200 8.06 7.87 -9.96
C PHE A 200 8.12 7.51 -11.44
N TRP A 201 8.98 6.55 -11.83
CA TRP A 201 9.17 6.16 -13.21
C TRP A 201 8.02 5.32 -13.74
N GLY A 202 7.51 4.38 -12.94
CA GLY A 202 6.43 3.48 -13.34
C GLY A 202 5.09 4.16 -13.62
N THR A 203 4.87 5.37 -13.11
CA THR A 203 3.66 6.15 -13.39
C THR A 203 3.80 7.10 -14.58
N LYS A 204 5.01 7.53 -14.90
CA LYS A 204 5.25 8.54 -15.92
C LYS A 204 5.64 7.95 -17.27
N ILE A 205 6.58 6.99 -17.26
CA ILE A 205 7.14 6.44 -18.50
C ILE A 205 6.31 5.22 -18.91
N PRO A 206 5.78 5.19 -20.13
CA PRO A 206 4.97 4.10 -20.62
C PRO A 206 5.72 2.75 -20.61
N ILE A 207 5.10 1.71 -20.08
CA ILE A 207 5.55 0.32 -20.19
C ILE A 207 4.45 -0.43 -20.93
N TRP A 208 4.76 -0.82 -22.18
CA TRP A 208 3.79 -1.41 -23.09
C TRP A 208 3.74 -2.93 -23.03
N ASN A 209 4.90 -3.56 -22.80
CA ASN A 209 5.09 -4.99 -22.85
C ASN A 209 6.31 -5.42 -22.02
N ALA A 210 6.61 -6.73 -21.99
CA ALA A 210 7.71 -7.28 -21.21
C ALA A 210 9.07 -6.68 -21.63
N ALA A 211 9.29 -6.52 -22.92
CA ALA A 211 10.55 -5.97 -23.45
C ALA A 211 10.79 -4.51 -23.02
N THR A 212 9.74 -3.70 -22.96
CA THR A 212 9.88 -2.31 -22.44
C THR A 212 10.16 -2.28 -20.95
N LEU A 213 9.57 -3.17 -20.14
CA LEU A 213 9.90 -3.27 -18.71
C LEU A 213 11.36 -3.70 -18.49
N GLU A 214 11.86 -4.67 -19.27
CA GLU A 214 13.26 -5.10 -19.18
C GLU A 214 14.23 -3.95 -19.51
N LYS A 215 13.92 -3.13 -20.51
CA LYS A 215 14.72 -1.93 -20.86
C LYS A 215 14.66 -0.87 -19.76
N MET A 216 13.47 -0.60 -19.23
CA MET A 216 13.25 0.43 -18.21
C MET A 216 13.82 0.06 -16.84
N ARG A 217 13.91 -1.22 -16.49
CA ARG A 217 14.38 -1.77 -15.21
C ARG A 217 13.64 -1.26 -13.97
N HIS A 218 12.67 -0.38 -14.13
CA HIS A 218 11.87 0.20 -13.06
C HIS A 218 10.39 0.12 -13.40
N GLY A 219 9.59 -0.27 -12.42
CA GLY A 219 8.14 -0.36 -12.58
C GLY A 219 7.39 -0.30 -11.25
N LEU A 220 6.07 -0.27 -11.35
CA LEU A 220 5.18 -0.44 -10.21
C LEU A 220 5.02 -1.92 -9.83
N CYS A 221 4.49 -2.18 -8.63
CA CYS A 221 4.16 -3.53 -8.19
C CYS A 221 3.26 -4.27 -9.21
N ALA A 222 2.22 -3.63 -9.72
CA ALA A 222 1.34 -4.23 -10.73
C ALA A 222 2.08 -4.64 -12.01
N GLN A 223 2.99 -3.79 -12.52
CA GLN A 223 3.78 -4.09 -13.72
C GLN A 223 4.75 -5.26 -13.48
N ARG A 224 5.35 -5.33 -12.30
CA ARG A 224 6.23 -6.43 -11.94
C ARG A 224 5.45 -7.73 -11.72
N CYS A 225 4.28 -7.68 -11.08
CA CYS A 225 3.41 -8.85 -10.92
C CYS A 225 2.97 -9.42 -12.26
N TRP A 226 2.56 -8.56 -13.18
CA TRP A 226 2.23 -8.96 -14.54
C TRP A 226 3.41 -9.64 -15.24
N TYR A 227 4.62 -9.06 -15.17
CA TYR A 227 5.82 -9.63 -15.76
C TYR A 227 6.15 -11.02 -15.19
N ASN A 228 6.15 -11.15 -13.85
CA ASN A 228 6.38 -12.42 -13.19
C ASN A 228 5.34 -13.48 -13.59
N SER A 229 4.07 -13.07 -13.74
CA SER A 229 3.00 -13.96 -14.16
C SER A 229 3.20 -14.50 -15.57
N LEU A 230 3.66 -13.67 -16.50
CA LEU A 230 4.01 -14.11 -17.85
C LEU A 230 5.23 -15.06 -17.82
N LEU A 231 6.28 -14.71 -17.09
CA LEU A 231 7.49 -15.51 -16.97
C LEU A 231 7.20 -16.88 -16.38
N LEU A 232 6.55 -16.96 -15.23
CA LEU A 232 6.26 -18.20 -14.52
C LEU A 232 5.30 -19.10 -15.29
N SER A 233 4.20 -18.54 -15.83
CA SER A 233 3.26 -19.33 -16.64
C SER A 233 3.85 -19.80 -17.96
N SER A 234 4.84 -19.08 -18.51
CA SER A 234 5.58 -19.53 -19.69
C SER A 234 6.35 -20.83 -19.46
N LEU A 235 6.67 -21.11 -18.19
CA LEU A 235 7.35 -22.32 -17.75
C LEU A 235 6.41 -23.30 -17.02
N GLY A 236 5.11 -23.11 -17.16
CA GLY A 236 4.08 -24.03 -16.66
C GLY A 236 3.76 -23.91 -15.17
N ILE A 237 4.21 -22.87 -14.47
CA ILE A 237 3.82 -22.60 -13.08
C ILE A 237 2.46 -21.88 -13.05
N PRO A 238 1.45 -22.43 -12.36
CA PRO A 238 0.17 -21.75 -12.18
C PRO A 238 0.34 -20.55 -11.25
N VAL A 239 0.12 -19.35 -11.77
CA VAL A 239 0.39 -18.09 -11.09
C VAL A 239 -0.74 -17.09 -11.29
N ALA A 240 -1.15 -16.46 -10.19
CA ALA A 240 -2.15 -15.41 -10.14
C ALA A 240 -1.53 -14.07 -9.72
N ILE A 241 -2.34 -13.05 -9.79
CA ILE A 241 -2.05 -11.70 -9.26
C ILE A 241 -3.16 -11.33 -8.30
N ASP A 242 -2.81 -11.15 -7.03
CA ASP A 242 -3.72 -10.69 -6.00
C ASP A 242 -3.46 -9.22 -5.67
N PHE A 243 -4.51 -8.51 -5.23
CA PHE A 243 -4.39 -7.10 -4.90
C PHE A 243 -5.35 -6.67 -3.79
N VAL A 244 -4.89 -5.70 -3.00
CA VAL A 244 -5.73 -4.90 -2.12
C VAL A 244 -6.13 -3.63 -2.86
N PRO A 245 -7.42 -3.35 -3.08
CA PRO A 245 -7.85 -2.17 -3.86
C PRO A 245 -7.53 -0.86 -3.17
N ALA A 246 -7.60 -0.83 -1.85
CA ALA A 246 -7.14 0.25 -0.99
C ALA A 246 -6.85 -0.34 0.40
N TRP A 247 -5.79 0.13 1.06
CA TRP A 247 -5.48 -0.26 2.42
C TRP A 247 -6.50 0.31 3.43
N GLY A 248 -6.80 -0.43 4.47
CA GLY A 248 -7.67 0.05 5.56
C GLY A 248 -7.01 1.15 6.40
N ASN A 249 -5.70 1.06 6.64
CA ASN A 249 -4.96 1.94 7.53
C ASN A 249 -3.79 2.68 6.86
N ARG A 250 -3.72 2.69 5.55
CA ARG A 250 -2.66 3.34 4.75
C ARG A 250 -3.24 3.98 3.50
N ASN A 251 -2.52 4.90 2.92
CA ASN A 251 -2.83 5.38 1.59
C ASN A 251 -2.35 4.37 0.53
N ASN A 252 -2.86 4.46 -0.68
CA ASN A 252 -2.57 3.59 -1.82
C ASN A 252 -3.22 2.19 -1.76
N SER A 253 -2.84 1.40 -2.73
CA SER A 253 -3.18 0.00 -2.93
C SER A 253 -1.90 -0.83 -3.07
N HIS A 254 -2.01 -2.14 -3.20
CA HIS A 254 -0.86 -2.99 -3.48
C HIS A 254 -1.26 -4.21 -4.30
N THR A 255 -0.29 -4.79 -4.99
CA THR A 255 -0.45 -5.95 -5.86
C THR A 255 0.74 -6.87 -5.67
N TRP A 256 0.50 -8.17 -5.59
CA TRP A 256 1.54 -9.20 -5.41
C TRP A 256 1.22 -10.44 -6.23
N ASN A 257 2.20 -11.34 -6.36
CA ASN A 257 2.00 -12.60 -7.06
C ASN A 257 1.61 -13.73 -6.09
N VAL A 258 0.90 -14.70 -6.63
CA VAL A 258 0.52 -15.94 -5.92
C VAL A 258 0.76 -17.11 -6.84
N VAL A 259 1.51 -18.12 -6.39
CA VAL A 259 1.57 -19.42 -7.09
C VAL A 259 0.62 -20.41 -6.43
N LEU A 260 0.00 -21.24 -7.25
CA LEU A 260 -0.98 -22.25 -6.83
C LEU A 260 -0.36 -23.64 -7.01
N ILE A 261 0.16 -24.21 -5.94
CA ILE A 261 0.83 -25.51 -5.95
C ILE A 261 0.11 -26.47 -5.00
N ASN A 262 -0.25 -27.66 -5.49
CA ASN A 262 -0.95 -28.69 -4.73
C ASN A 262 -2.27 -28.23 -4.08
N GLY A 263 -3.00 -27.32 -4.72
CA GLY A 263 -4.25 -26.76 -4.21
C GLY A 263 -4.09 -25.67 -3.15
N GLU A 264 -2.86 -25.23 -2.88
CA GLU A 264 -2.56 -24.16 -1.93
C GLU A 264 -2.06 -22.90 -2.63
N SER A 265 -2.46 -21.74 -2.11
CA SER A 265 -2.02 -20.41 -2.57
C SER A 265 -0.78 -19.95 -1.78
N HIS A 266 0.29 -19.61 -2.48
CA HIS A 266 1.56 -19.14 -1.91
C HIS A 266 1.87 -17.74 -2.43
N ALA A 267 1.55 -16.72 -1.62
CA ALA A 267 1.79 -15.32 -1.94
C ALA A 267 3.26 -14.94 -1.76
N PHE A 268 3.81 -14.15 -2.70
CA PHE A 268 5.19 -13.71 -2.64
C PHE A 268 5.40 -12.27 -3.16
N GLU A 269 6.52 -11.63 -2.72
CA GLU A 269 6.91 -10.29 -3.19
C GLU A 269 7.30 -10.32 -4.67
N ALA A 270 6.68 -9.42 -5.43
CA ALA A 270 6.94 -9.31 -6.86
C ALA A 270 8.37 -8.87 -7.18
N PHE A 271 8.91 -7.92 -6.43
CA PHE A 271 10.31 -7.51 -6.54
C PHE A 271 11.24 -8.43 -5.74
N TRP A 272 12.56 -8.32 -5.99
CA TRP A 272 13.52 -9.12 -5.26
C TRP A 272 13.54 -8.75 -3.77
N ASP A 273 13.32 -9.76 -2.92
CA ASP A 273 13.42 -9.70 -1.47
C ASP A 273 13.95 -11.05 -0.98
N ASN A 274 14.86 -11.05 0.00
CA ASN A 274 15.40 -12.28 0.57
C ASN A 274 14.34 -13.10 1.32
N ASP A 275 13.28 -12.48 1.81
CA ASP A 275 12.12 -13.12 2.46
C ASP A 275 10.83 -12.85 1.68
N ARG A 276 10.84 -13.12 0.37
CA ARG A 276 9.70 -12.82 -0.52
C ARG A 276 8.43 -13.59 -0.21
N TRP A 277 8.53 -14.75 0.43
CA TRP A 277 7.39 -15.61 0.77
C TRP A 277 6.68 -15.21 2.08
N LYS A 278 7.05 -14.07 2.64
CA LYS A 278 6.48 -13.54 3.89
C LYS A 278 5.03 -13.07 3.79
N TYR A 279 4.48 -12.83 2.61
CA TYR A 279 3.22 -12.11 2.45
C TYR A 279 2.01 -12.75 3.13
N LYS A 280 1.81 -14.06 3.07
CA LYS A 280 0.74 -14.70 3.86
C LYS A 280 0.89 -14.48 5.38
N ARG A 281 2.12 -14.27 5.87
CA ARG A 281 2.37 -13.99 7.29
C ARG A 281 2.04 -12.56 7.67
N ILE A 282 2.27 -11.59 6.77
CA ILE A 282 2.09 -10.16 7.05
C ILE A 282 0.73 -9.61 6.61
N TYR A 283 0.09 -10.21 5.60
CA TYR A 283 -1.23 -9.79 5.11
C TYR A 283 -2.35 -10.63 5.75
N ASN A 284 -2.37 -10.70 7.06
CA ASN A 284 -3.29 -11.53 7.85
C ASN A 284 -4.20 -10.74 8.79
N ASN A 285 -4.15 -9.42 8.78
CA ASN A 285 -4.87 -8.51 9.68
C ASN A 285 -4.65 -8.75 11.19
N ARG A 286 -3.61 -9.48 11.58
CA ARG A 286 -3.29 -9.73 12.99
C ARG A 286 -2.51 -8.55 13.59
N ASN A 287 -2.69 -8.35 14.90
CA ASN A 287 -2.02 -7.30 15.66
C ASN A 287 -0.65 -7.72 16.20
N ASP A 288 -0.39 -9.01 16.26
CA ASP A 288 0.76 -9.62 16.92
C ASP A 288 1.98 -9.80 15.98
N ASP A 289 1.87 -9.43 14.71
CA ASP A 289 3.00 -9.45 13.79
C ASP A 289 3.91 -8.24 14.04
N GLU A 290 5.03 -8.46 14.73
CA GLU A 290 6.00 -7.43 15.10
C GLU A 290 6.74 -6.81 13.90
N LEU A 291 6.87 -7.54 12.79
CA LEU A 291 7.66 -7.09 11.64
C LEU A 291 6.93 -6.04 10.79
N TRP A 292 5.68 -6.31 10.49
CA TRP A 292 4.90 -5.49 9.56
C TRP A 292 3.46 -5.31 10.04
N GLY A 293 3.14 -5.79 11.21
CA GLY A 293 1.88 -6.06 11.92
C GLY A 293 0.75 -5.10 11.77
N ARG A 294 0.66 -4.48 10.63
CA ARG A 294 -0.14 -3.29 10.61
C ARG A 294 -0.56 -2.91 9.22
N PHE A 295 -0.55 -3.90 8.34
CA PHE A 295 -1.31 -3.82 7.11
C PHE A 295 -2.74 -4.25 7.42
N ARG A 296 -3.71 -3.36 7.16
CA ARG A 296 -5.13 -3.68 7.25
C ARG A 296 -5.69 -3.79 5.84
N LEU A 297 -6.14 -5.00 5.53
CA LEU A 297 -6.70 -5.34 4.23
C LEU A 297 -8.22 -5.43 4.39
N PRO A 298 -8.98 -4.51 3.81
CA PRO A 298 -10.44 -4.59 3.83
C PRO A 298 -10.95 -5.74 2.97
N LYS A 299 -10.28 -5.97 1.83
CA LYS A 299 -10.57 -7.01 0.85
C LYS A 299 -9.29 -7.38 0.10
N VAL A 300 -9.20 -8.63 -0.35
CA VAL A 300 -8.20 -9.09 -1.32
C VAL A 300 -8.94 -9.68 -2.51
N TYR A 301 -8.61 -9.17 -3.69
CA TYR A 301 -9.13 -9.69 -4.95
C TYR A 301 -8.02 -10.34 -5.76
N ARG A 302 -8.38 -11.41 -6.50
CA ARG A 302 -7.50 -12.09 -7.46
C ARG A 302 -7.97 -11.76 -8.87
N TYR A 303 -7.05 -11.32 -9.75
CA TYR A 303 -7.35 -11.20 -11.17
C TYR A 303 -7.54 -12.57 -11.79
N THR A 304 -8.58 -12.66 -12.64
CA THR A 304 -8.93 -13.87 -13.40
C THR A 304 -8.93 -13.59 -14.89
N TYR A 305 -8.76 -14.62 -15.69
CA TYR A 305 -9.05 -14.54 -17.12
C TYR A 305 -10.53 -14.80 -17.40
N SER A 306 -11.16 -15.68 -16.62
CA SER A 306 -12.60 -15.89 -16.64
C SER A 306 -13.38 -14.65 -16.22
N ASN A 307 -14.59 -14.52 -16.79
CA ASN A 307 -15.50 -13.42 -16.49
C ASN A 307 -16.44 -13.80 -15.34
N HIS A 308 -16.51 -12.96 -14.33
CA HIS A 308 -17.41 -13.07 -13.17
C HIS A 308 -18.35 -11.87 -13.15
N ILE A 309 -19.59 -12.07 -13.57
CA ILE A 309 -20.62 -11.03 -13.60
C ILE A 309 -21.48 -11.19 -12.36
N GLU A 310 -21.32 -10.30 -11.40
CA GLU A 310 -22.00 -10.37 -10.11
C GLU A 310 -22.39 -8.97 -9.58
N GLY A 311 -23.23 -8.96 -8.54
CA GLY A 311 -23.62 -7.74 -7.83
C GLY A 311 -24.22 -6.67 -8.73
N PRO A 312 -23.81 -5.40 -8.58
CA PRO A 312 -24.38 -4.29 -9.33
C PRO A 312 -24.16 -4.41 -10.84
N LEU A 313 -23.13 -5.14 -11.29
CA LEU A 313 -22.88 -5.35 -12.72
C LEU A 313 -23.79 -6.41 -13.34
N ALA A 314 -24.30 -7.35 -12.55
CA ALA A 314 -25.29 -8.35 -12.98
C ALA A 314 -26.73 -7.78 -13.03
N ASP A 315 -27.00 -6.68 -12.38
CA ASP A 315 -28.31 -6.04 -12.33
C ASP A 315 -28.51 -5.13 -13.54
N VAL A 316 -29.33 -5.58 -14.50
CA VAL A 316 -29.59 -4.87 -15.76
C VAL A 316 -30.27 -3.51 -15.59
N GLU A 317 -30.84 -3.25 -14.43
CA GLU A 317 -31.49 -1.96 -14.12
C GLU A 317 -30.51 -0.92 -13.52
N VAL A 318 -29.26 -1.33 -13.25
CA VAL A 318 -28.23 -0.43 -12.72
C VAL A 318 -27.41 0.15 -13.87
N ASP A 319 -27.41 1.50 -13.96
CA ASP A 319 -26.55 2.17 -14.94
C ASP A 319 -25.08 1.95 -14.59
N LYS A 320 -24.27 1.59 -15.58
CA LYS A 320 -22.84 1.36 -15.43
C LYS A 320 -22.09 2.59 -14.85
N ALA A 321 -22.60 3.79 -15.13
CA ALA A 321 -22.08 5.04 -14.54
C ALA A 321 -22.31 5.14 -13.03
N ASP A 322 -23.27 4.41 -12.48
CA ASP A 322 -23.62 4.35 -11.06
C ASP A 322 -22.89 3.19 -10.32
N ILE A 323 -21.94 2.53 -10.96
CA ILE A 323 -21.11 1.48 -10.37
C ILE A 323 -19.70 2.03 -10.16
N PRO A 324 -19.09 1.92 -8.96
CA PRO A 324 -17.69 2.26 -8.75
C PRO A 324 -16.77 1.45 -9.66
N GLU A 325 -15.64 2.05 -10.06
CA GLU A 325 -14.72 1.47 -11.05
C GLU A 325 -14.28 0.05 -10.71
N LEU A 326 -13.95 -0.22 -9.45
CA LEU A 326 -13.57 -1.56 -8.97
C LEU A 326 -14.60 -2.64 -9.36
N PHE A 327 -15.89 -2.33 -9.32
CA PHE A 327 -16.98 -3.26 -9.56
C PHE A 327 -17.49 -3.28 -11.01
N ARG A 328 -16.88 -2.49 -11.90
CA ARG A 328 -17.10 -2.57 -13.36
C ARG A 328 -16.27 -3.66 -14.03
N SER A 329 -15.22 -4.14 -13.37
CA SER A 329 -14.37 -5.22 -13.88
C SER A 329 -15.00 -6.57 -13.55
N VAL A 330 -15.20 -7.39 -14.59
CA VAL A 330 -15.67 -8.78 -14.49
C VAL A 330 -14.54 -9.78 -14.23
N LYS A 331 -13.27 -9.33 -14.31
CA LYS A 331 -12.09 -10.22 -14.31
C LYS A 331 -11.41 -10.22 -12.93
N LYS A 332 -12.16 -10.56 -11.90
CA LYS A 332 -11.64 -10.75 -10.55
C LYS A 332 -12.60 -11.57 -9.71
N VAL A 333 -12.06 -12.20 -8.68
CA VAL A 333 -12.79 -12.88 -7.60
C VAL A 333 -12.28 -12.40 -6.26
N ASP A 334 -13.15 -12.47 -5.26
CA ASP A 334 -12.78 -12.22 -3.86
C ASP A 334 -12.05 -13.43 -3.29
N VAL A 335 -10.87 -13.22 -2.71
CA VAL A 335 -10.05 -14.26 -2.07
C VAL A 335 -9.64 -13.84 -0.65
N SER A 336 -10.38 -12.92 -0.04
CA SER A 336 -10.05 -12.36 1.28
C SER A 336 -9.89 -13.44 2.35
N SER A 337 -10.76 -14.46 2.33
CA SER A 337 -10.73 -15.59 3.27
C SER A 337 -9.50 -16.50 3.14
N GLU A 338 -8.75 -16.43 2.02
CA GLU A 338 -7.46 -17.12 1.90
C GLU A 338 -6.34 -16.45 2.74
N TYR A 339 -6.52 -15.18 3.13
CA TYR A 339 -5.50 -14.37 3.81
C TYR A 339 -5.77 -14.15 5.28
N PHE A 340 -7.01 -13.83 5.63
CA PHE A 340 -7.39 -13.48 7.00
C PHE A 340 -8.81 -13.93 7.34
N GLU A 341 -9.12 -13.94 8.63
CA GLU A 341 -10.45 -14.18 9.13
C GLU A 341 -11.37 -13.01 8.77
N THR A 342 -12.43 -13.29 8.03
CA THR A 342 -13.40 -12.30 7.55
C THR A 342 -14.65 -12.24 8.44
N ALA A 343 -15.45 -11.19 8.24
CA ALA A 343 -16.78 -11.05 8.83
C ALA A 343 -17.79 -10.54 7.80
N ASP A 344 -19.00 -11.10 7.83
CA ASP A 344 -20.14 -10.51 7.13
C ASP A 344 -20.70 -9.36 7.98
N VAL A 345 -20.91 -8.19 7.39
CA VAL A 345 -21.32 -6.98 8.08
C VAL A 345 -22.68 -6.53 7.57
N THR A 346 -23.66 -6.44 8.45
CA THR A 346 -24.98 -5.87 8.12
C THR A 346 -25.06 -4.45 8.62
N VAL A 347 -25.30 -3.50 7.74
CA VAL A 347 -25.40 -2.06 8.05
C VAL A 347 -26.83 -1.57 7.85
N GLU A 348 -27.35 -0.87 8.84
CA GLU A 348 -28.59 -0.07 8.72
C GLU A 348 -28.25 1.25 8.03
N LEU A 349 -28.88 1.49 6.88
CA LEU A 349 -28.63 2.67 6.06
C LEU A 349 -29.55 3.80 6.51
N THR A 350 -28.98 4.81 7.14
CA THR A 350 -29.70 5.96 7.71
C THR A 350 -29.67 7.19 6.82
N GLY A 351 -28.72 7.22 5.86
CA GLY A 351 -28.63 8.29 4.87
C GLY A 351 -29.70 8.18 3.78
N GLU A 352 -30.12 9.30 3.24
CA GLU A 352 -31.11 9.34 2.14
C GLU A 352 -30.51 8.72 0.88
N ALA A 353 -31.14 7.65 0.39
CA ALA A 353 -30.70 6.96 -0.82
C ALA A 353 -31.05 7.80 -2.06
N PRO A 354 -30.11 8.05 -2.97
CA PRO A 354 -30.42 8.71 -4.25
C PRO A 354 -31.41 7.88 -5.06
N GLN A 355 -32.26 8.56 -5.81
CA GLN A 355 -33.28 7.90 -6.62
C GLN A 355 -32.69 6.84 -7.53
N GLY A 356 -33.25 5.62 -7.47
CA GLY A 356 -32.89 4.47 -8.30
C GLY A 356 -31.60 3.75 -7.87
N VAL A 357 -31.00 4.12 -6.73
CA VAL A 357 -29.85 3.39 -6.19
C VAL A 357 -30.30 2.11 -5.52
N LYS A 358 -29.75 0.98 -5.94
CA LYS A 358 -30.06 -0.37 -5.43
C LYS A 358 -28.92 -0.99 -4.61
N TYR A 359 -27.74 -0.40 -4.63
CA TYR A 359 -26.55 -0.91 -3.96
C TYR A 359 -25.90 0.16 -3.10
N ALA A 360 -25.42 -0.26 -1.95
CA ALA A 360 -24.54 0.52 -1.10
C ALA A 360 -23.14 -0.11 -1.13
N TYR A 361 -22.13 0.64 -0.70
CA TYR A 361 -20.76 0.20 -0.71
C TYR A 361 -20.12 0.47 0.65
N LEU A 362 -19.22 -0.41 1.12
CA LEU A 362 -18.28 -0.06 2.18
C LEU A 362 -17.03 0.52 1.55
N ALA A 363 -16.62 1.67 2.08
CA ALA A 363 -15.43 2.38 1.62
C ALA A 363 -14.41 2.52 2.76
N VAL A 364 -13.12 2.49 2.42
CA VAL A 364 -12.00 2.81 3.30
C VAL A 364 -11.36 4.12 2.92
N PHE A 365 -10.69 4.78 3.87
CA PHE A 365 -10.14 6.11 3.68
C PHE A 365 -8.71 6.08 3.12
N GLY A 366 -8.42 6.93 2.14
CA GLY A 366 -7.09 7.14 1.59
C GLY A 366 -6.98 8.43 0.77
N TYR A 367 -5.90 9.18 0.93
CA TYR A 367 -5.68 10.46 0.24
C TYR A 367 -6.87 11.44 0.34
N GLN A 368 -7.41 11.59 1.54
CA GLN A 368 -8.58 12.44 1.85
C GLN A 368 -9.84 12.07 1.05
N ASP A 369 -9.96 10.82 0.63
CA ASP A 369 -11.13 10.30 -0.07
C ASP A 369 -11.55 8.94 0.47
N TRP A 370 -12.76 8.52 0.13
CA TRP A 370 -13.28 7.22 0.46
C TRP A 370 -13.28 6.33 -0.78
N HIS A 371 -12.73 5.14 -0.66
CA HIS A 371 -12.58 4.18 -1.75
C HIS A 371 -13.50 2.98 -1.51
N PRO A 372 -14.57 2.80 -2.30
CA PRO A 372 -15.42 1.61 -2.24
C PRO A 372 -14.61 0.33 -2.43
N VAL A 373 -14.73 -0.62 -1.50
CA VAL A 373 -14.00 -1.89 -1.51
C VAL A 373 -14.90 -3.12 -1.52
N GLN A 374 -16.19 -2.98 -1.14
CA GLN A 374 -17.19 -4.04 -1.22
C GLN A 374 -18.56 -3.44 -1.49
N TRP A 375 -19.41 -4.18 -2.18
CA TRP A 375 -20.81 -3.84 -2.46
C TRP A 375 -21.78 -4.67 -1.62
N GLY A 376 -22.97 -4.13 -1.37
CA GLY A 376 -24.10 -4.81 -0.76
C GLY A 376 -25.40 -4.35 -1.39
N LYS A 377 -26.32 -5.26 -1.69
CA LYS A 377 -27.63 -4.91 -2.19
C LYS A 377 -28.46 -4.28 -1.08
N VAL A 378 -29.16 -3.19 -1.41
CA VAL A 378 -30.04 -2.50 -0.47
C VAL A 378 -31.40 -3.21 -0.40
N GLU A 379 -31.72 -3.75 0.78
CA GLU A 379 -32.98 -4.43 1.04
C GLU A 379 -33.54 -3.96 2.38
N ASN A 380 -34.75 -3.43 2.39
CA ASN A 380 -35.45 -2.91 3.59
C ASN A 380 -34.60 -1.93 4.44
N GLY A 381 -33.89 -1.01 3.79
CA GLY A 381 -33.03 -0.03 4.45
C GLY A 381 -31.73 -0.60 5.04
N ARG A 382 -31.33 -1.80 4.65
CA ARG A 382 -30.10 -2.47 5.08
C ARG A 382 -29.28 -2.95 3.89
N ALA A 383 -28.00 -3.14 4.10
CA ALA A 383 -27.12 -3.84 3.16
C ALA A 383 -26.22 -4.80 3.90
N VAL A 384 -25.97 -5.97 3.31
CA VAL A 384 -25.01 -6.97 3.81
C VAL A 384 -23.76 -6.92 2.96
N PHE A 385 -22.62 -6.71 3.61
CA PHE A 385 -21.30 -6.71 2.99
C PHE A 385 -20.54 -7.96 3.43
N ARG A 386 -20.17 -8.78 2.47
CA ARG A 386 -19.61 -10.10 2.75
C ARG A 386 -18.10 -10.08 2.88
N GLU A 387 -17.61 -10.95 3.77
CA GLU A 387 -16.18 -11.28 3.94
C GLU A 387 -15.29 -10.04 4.15
N MET A 388 -15.69 -9.14 5.06
CA MET A 388 -14.95 -7.92 5.36
C MET A 388 -13.76 -8.17 6.28
N GLY A 389 -12.65 -7.47 6.03
CA GLY A 389 -11.51 -7.42 6.94
C GLY A 389 -11.84 -6.67 8.23
N LYS A 390 -11.27 -7.12 9.36
CA LYS A 390 -11.51 -6.58 10.69
C LYS A 390 -10.45 -5.57 11.12
N ASP A 391 -10.70 -4.87 12.21
CA ASP A 391 -9.82 -3.89 12.87
C ASP A 391 -9.46 -2.69 11.96
N MET A 392 -10.47 -2.11 11.33
CA MET A 392 -10.33 -0.90 10.51
C MET A 392 -11.65 -0.13 10.39
N VAL A 393 -11.54 1.10 9.93
CA VAL A 393 -12.68 2.01 9.76
C VAL A 393 -13.28 1.89 8.36
N TYR A 394 -14.60 1.78 8.33
CA TYR A 394 -15.40 1.78 7.12
C TYR A 394 -16.42 2.93 7.14
N LEU A 395 -16.67 3.49 5.97
CA LEU A 395 -17.81 4.38 5.72
C LEU A 395 -18.78 3.69 4.76
N PRO A 396 -20.04 3.44 5.16
CA PRO A 396 -21.09 3.05 4.23
C PRO A 396 -21.46 4.23 3.32
N VAL A 397 -21.47 3.98 2.01
CA VAL A 397 -21.73 5.03 1.02
C VAL A 397 -22.68 4.55 -0.08
N TYR A 398 -23.46 5.47 -0.64
CA TYR A 398 -24.05 5.32 -1.97
C TYR A 398 -23.10 5.89 -3.02
N TYR A 399 -23.21 5.38 -4.24
CA TYR A 399 -22.43 5.86 -5.37
C TYR A 399 -23.36 6.25 -6.51
N LYS A 400 -23.23 7.48 -6.98
CA LYS A 400 -24.04 8.01 -8.10
C LYS A 400 -23.17 8.87 -9.01
N ARG A 401 -23.01 8.47 -10.28
CA ARG A 401 -22.30 9.21 -11.33
C ARG A 401 -20.92 9.77 -10.89
N GLY A 402 -20.13 8.94 -10.24
CA GLY A 402 -18.81 9.35 -9.75
C GLY A 402 -18.78 10.02 -8.37
N GLY A 403 -19.93 10.35 -7.79
CA GLY A 403 -20.04 10.94 -6.45
C GLY A 403 -20.34 9.90 -5.38
N LEU A 404 -19.73 10.08 -4.21
CA LEU A 404 -20.01 9.31 -3.01
C LEU A 404 -20.90 10.13 -2.08
N LEU A 405 -21.94 9.50 -1.53
CA LEU A 405 -22.84 10.08 -0.54
C LEU A 405 -22.87 9.17 0.69
N PRO A 406 -22.70 9.68 1.91
CA PRO A 406 -22.80 8.86 3.11
C PRO A 406 -24.14 8.13 3.18
N ALA A 407 -24.12 6.82 3.40
CA ALA A 407 -25.29 5.98 3.55
C ALA A 407 -25.57 5.66 5.03
N ALA A 408 -24.55 5.76 5.89
CA ALA A 408 -24.64 5.67 7.33
C ALA A 408 -23.36 6.30 7.95
N GLU A 409 -23.33 6.34 9.28
CA GLU A 409 -22.15 6.80 10.03
C GLU A 409 -20.94 5.87 9.84
N PRO A 410 -19.70 6.42 9.87
CA PRO A 410 -18.52 5.60 9.86
C PRO A 410 -18.44 4.73 11.13
N PHE A 411 -17.88 3.55 10.96
CA PHE A 411 -17.69 2.64 12.08
C PHE A 411 -16.36 1.90 11.98
N ARG A 412 -15.80 1.52 13.12
CA ARG A 412 -14.70 0.54 13.19
C ARG A 412 -15.28 -0.86 13.31
N LEU A 413 -14.92 -1.75 12.39
CA LEU A 413 -15.20 -3.17 12.53
C LEU A 413 -14.14 -3.79 13.42
N ARG A 414 -14.51 -4.17 14.65
CA ARG A 414 -13.58 -4.73 15.62
C ARG A 414 -13.22 -6.18 15.31
N ASN A 415 -12.16 -6.70 15.96
CA ASN A 415 -11.70 -8.08 15.79
C ASN A 415 -12.73 -9.13 16.18
N ASP A 416 -13.63 -8.81 17.11
CA ASP A 416 -14.74 -9.67 17.53
C ASP A 416 -15.95 -9.64 16.57
N GLY A 417 -15.87 -8.86 15.49
CA GLY A 417 -16.93 -8.67 14.50
C GLY A 417 -17.97 -7.61 14.88
N THR A 418 -17.84 -6.96 16.03
CA THR A 418 -18.74 -5.87 16.44
C THR A 418 -18.41 -4.56 15.73
N MET A 419 -19.44 -3.73 15.51
CA MET A 419 -19.30 -2.41 14.90
C MET A 419 -19.31 -1.32 15.97
N GLU A 420 -18.24 -0.55 16.04
CA GLU A 420 -18.13 0.64 16.87
C GLU A 420 -18.37 1.89 16.02
N LYS A 421 -19.49 2.58 16.24
CA LYS A 421 -19.79 3.84 15.56
C LYS A 421 -18.79 4.92 15.97
N LEU A 422 -18.33 5.70 15.00
CA LEU A 422 -17.35 6.79 15.17
C LEU A 422 -18.03 8.17 14.93
N SER A 423 -19.23 8.32 15.42
CA SER A 423 -19.96 9.57 15.47
C SER A 423 -19.66 10.31 16.78
N GLY A 424 -19.28 11.58 16.70
CA GLY A 424 -19.09 12.41 17.90
C GLY A 424 -20.38 12.53 18.70
N ASN A 425 -20.25 12.63 20.01
CA ASN A 425 -21.36 12.92 20.92
C ASN A 425 -21.34 14.40 21.35
N GLU A 426 -22.29 14.80 22.23
CA GLU A 426 -22.38 16.18 22.71
C GLU A 426 -21.25 16.54 23.70
N GLU A 427 -20.58 15.55 24.27
CA GLU A 427 -19.40 15.79 25.13
C GLU A 427 -18.22 16.18 24.28
N THR A 428 -17.41 17.09 24.80
CA THR A 428 -16.20 17.55 24.14
C THR A 428 -14.95 17.26 24.97
N GLU A 429 -13.81 17.16 24.30
CA GLU A 429 -12.52 16.95 24.91
C GLU A 429 -11.44 17.81 24.25
N GLU A 430 -10.28 17.91 24.91
CA GLU A 430 -9.08 18.50 24.35
C GLU A 430 -8.29 17.42 23.58
N VAL A 431 -7.88 17.73 22.35
CA VAL A 431 -7.14 16.82 21.47
C VAL A 431 -5.81 17.42 21.10
N ALA A 432 -4.73 16.74 21.46
CA ALA A 432 -3.36 17.10 21.09
C ALA A 432 -2.87 16.23 19.94
N VAL A 433 -2.39 16.88 18.87
CA VAL A 433 -1.93 16.18 17.66
C VAL A 433 -0.53 16.65 17.28
N ARG A 434 0.34 15.71 16.88
CA ARG A 434 1.72 16.00 16.42
C ARG A 434 1.98 15.64 14.95
N MET A 435 1.06 14.97 14.30
CA MET A 435 1.21 14.49 12.92
C MET A 435 -0.09 14.62 12.15
N VAL A 436 -0.01 14.65 10.83
CA VAL A 436 -1.16 14.62 9.92
C VAL A 436 -1.39 13.24 9.30
N THR A 437 -0.45 12.32 9.47
CA THR A 437 -0.56 10.94 8.98
C THR A 437 0.14 9.96 9.92
N GLY A 438 -0.47 8.80 10.14
CA GLY A 438 0.05 7.79 11.05
C GLY A 438 0.97 6.77 10.39
N ALA A 439 0.63 6.31 9.20
CA ALA A 439 1.31 5.20 8.56
C ALA A 439 2.35 5.67 7.52
N PRO A 440 3.49 5.07 7.41
CA PRO A 440 4.25 4.19 8.30
C PRO A 440 5.02 4.95 9.40
N ALA A 441 4.90 6.29 9.45
CA ALA A 441 5.64 7.13 10.40
C ALA A 441 5.26 6.85 11.86
N TYR A 442 4.01 6.48 12.11
CA TYR A 442 3.53 6.15 13.44
C TYR A 442 4.25 4.94 14.05
N ASP A 443 4.51 3.92 13.27
CA ASP A 443 5.19 2.71 13.73
C ASP A 443 6.64 3.01 14.13
N GLN A 444 7.33 3.84 13.35
CA GLN A 444 8.66 4.33 13.70
C GLN A 444 8.63 5.20 14.96
N ASN A 445 7.62 6.06 15.08
CA ASN A 445 7.49 6.94 16.24
C ASN A 445 7.17 6.19 17.54
N ARG A 446 6.44 5.08 17.48
CA ARG A 446 6.22 4.20 18.64
C ARG A 446 7.52 3.65 19.21
N GLU A 447 8.44 3.24 18.36
CA GLU A 447 9.77 2.82 18.75
C GLU A 447 10.51 3.94 19.50
N TYR A 448 10.40 5.18 18.99
CA TYR A 448 11.02 6.34 19.64
C TYR A 448 10.39 6.70 20.98
N LEU A 449 9.07 6.56 21.15
CA LEU A 449 8.40 6.77 22.43
C LEU A 449 8.93 5.82 23.51
N GLY A 450 9.24 4.58 23.14
CA GLY A 450 9.79 3.57 24.06
C GLY A 450 11.29 3.70 24.31
N CYS A 451 12.03 4.40 23.45
CA CYS A 451 13.50 4.44 23.47
C CYS A 451 14.06 4.97 24.80
N MET A 452 13.38 5.92 25.44
CA MET A 452 13.82 6.56 26.68
C MET A 452 13.30 5.89 27.96
N LYS A 453 12.49 4.81 27.86
CA LYS A 453 12.00 4.09 29.02
C LYS A 453 13.14 3.44 29.80
N GLY A 454 13.23 3.75 31.07
CA GLY A 454 14.32 3.29 31.95
C GLY A 454 15.49 4.28 32.05
N SER A 455 15.51 5.40 31.29
CA SER A 455 16.54 6.40 31.42
C SER A 455 16.49 7.14 32.76
N ARG A 456 17.66 7.65 33.20
CA ARG A 456 17.83 8.37 34.47
C ARG A 456 18.63 9.62 34.23
N ILE A 457 18.34 10.66 35.01
CA ILE A 457 19.19 11.87 35.08
C ILE A 457 19.79 11.97 36.47
N VAL A 458 21.10 12.12 36.53
CA VAL A 458 21.87 12.26 37.78
C VAL A 458 22.62 13.57 37.77
N GLY A 459 22.74 14.19 38.95
CA GLY A 459 23.63 15.33 39.19
C GLY A 459 25.08 14.86 39.30
N LEU A 460 26.01 15.69 38.83
CA LEU A 460 27.45 15.41 38.88
C LEU A 460 28.16 16.44 39.76
N LEU A 461 28.98 15.97 40.76
CA LEU A 461 29.97 16.74 41.48
C LEU A 461 31.35 16.16 41.17
N ASP A 462 32.31 17.01 40.78
CA ASP A 462 33.67 16.60 40.40
C ASP A 462 33.72 15.45 39.39
N GLY A 463 32.77 15.45 38.45
CA GLY A 463 32.62 14.42 37.39
C GLY A 463 32.04 13.08 37.87
N LYS A 464 31.67 12.94 39.13
CA LYS A 464 31.04 11.75 39.71
C LYS A 464 29.54 11.93 39.86
N SER A 465 28.80 10.83 39.68
CA SER A 465 27.33 10.81 39.93
C SER A 465 27.06 10.86 41.44
N GLU A 466 26.34 11.89 41.89
CA GLU A 466 26.03 12.10 43.31
C GLU A 466 24.58 11.78 43.65
N GLU A 467 23.65 12.20 42.81
CA GLU A 467 22.23 12.11 43.11
C GLU A 467 21.41 11.76 41.88
N GLU A 468 20.50 10.80 42.00
CA GLU A 468 19.48 10.56 40.95
C GLU A 468 18.39 11.62 41.08
N LEU A 469 18.31 12.50 40.09
CA LEU A 469 17.34 13.58 40.03
C LEU A 469 15.99 13.11 39.47
N CYS A 470 16.02 12.27 38.46
CA CYS A 470 14.78 11.80 37.81
C CYS A 470 15.01 10.46 37.10
N ARG A 471 13.92 9.64 37.04
CA ARG A 471 13.87 8.38 36.31
C ARG A 471 12.61 8.30 35.49
N TRP A 472 12.71 7.91 34.22
CA TRP A 472 11.58 7.62 33.34
C TRP A 472 11.27 6.13 33.32
N THR A 473 10.20 5.72 33.98
CA THR A 473 9.75 4.32 34.09
C THR A 473 8.87 3.86 32.94
N ASP A 474 8.27 4.82 32.22
CA ASP A 474 7.31 4.57 31.16
C ASP A 474 7.78 5.13 29.82
N SER A 475 7.15 4.73 28.73
CA SER A 475 7.31 5.37 27.43
C SER A 475 6.92 6.86 27.51
N LEU A 476 7.59 7.68 26.72
CA LEU A 476 7.26 9.10 26.65
C LEU A 476 5.89 9.30 25.98
N ALA A 477 5.15 10.28 26.45
CA ALA A 477 3.92 10.72 25.80
C ALA A 477 4.21 11.52 24.53
N LEU A 478 3.17 11.76 23.73
CA LEU A 478 3.26 12.63 22.55
C LEU A 478 3.57 14.08 22.93
N GLN A 479 3.09 14.54 24.10
CA GLN A 479 3.37 15.86 24.65
C GLN A 479 4.62 15.83 25.52
N SER A 480 5.16 17.02 25.79
CA SER A 480 6.25 17.18 26.76
C SER A 480 5.79 16.78 28.17
N VAL A 481 6.54 15.92 28.82
CA VAL A 481 6.31 15.51 30.20
C VAL A 481 7.31 16.20 31.11
N VAL A 482 6.83 17.06 32.02
CA VAL A 482 7.63 17.73 33.02
C VAL A 482 7.42 17.07 34.37
N ARG A 483 8.51 16.65 35.02
CA ARG A 483 8.49 15.98 36.34
C ARG A 483 9.15 16.86 37.37
N LYS A 484 8.53 16.98 38.56
CA LYS A 484 9.10 17.63 39.72
C LYS A 484 10.29 16.82 40.24
N VAL A 485 11.33 17.51 40.61
CA VAL A 485 12.58 16.98 41.15
C VAL A 485 12.89 17.72 42.43
N SER A 486 13.48 17.03 43.40
CA SER A 486 13.94 17.64 44.66
C SER A 486 15.44 17.45 44.76
N ALA A 487 16.20 18.25 44.00
CA ALA A 487 17.65 18.23 44.07
C ALA A 487 18.11 18.69 45.48
N ARG A 488 19.04 17.96 46.08
CA ARG A 488 19.59 18.30 47.40
C ARG A 488 20.71 19.31 47.32
N LEU A 489 21.38 19.33 46.16
CA LEU A 489 22.52 20.21 45.90
C LEU A 489 22.33 20.95 44.57
N PRO A 490 22.94 22.13 44.40
CA PRO A 490 23.01 22.77 43.09
C PRO A 490 23.99 22.05 42.20
N TYR A 491 23.62 21.85 40.95
CA TYR A 491 24.42 21.17 39.93
C TYR A 491 24.64 22.08 38.73
N ARG A 492 25.88 22.14 38.23
CA ARG A 492 26.21 22.66 36.90
C ARG A 492 26.17 21.57 35.86
N PHE A 493 26.66 20.38 36.21
CA PHE A 493 26.70 19.26 35.30
C PHE A 493 25.68 18.19 35.69
N VAL A 494 24.95 17.69 34.69
CA VAL A 494 24.03 16.58 34.87
C VAL A 494 24.31 15.54 33.80
N ARG A 495 24.00 14.27 34.07
CA ARG A 495 24.20 13.16 33.15
C ARG A 495 22.88 12.43 32.89
N LEU A 496 22.55 12.26 31.64
CA LEU A 496 21.49 11.37 31.20
C LEU A 496 22.08 9.97 30.97
N LEU A 497 21.63 8.99 31.74
CA LEU A 497 21.96 7.59 31.62
C LEU A 497 20.91 6.90 30.78
N LEU A 498 21.30 6.23 29.69
CA LEU A 498 20.43 5.60 28.73
C LEU A 498 20.26 4.10 29.03
N PRO A 499 19.07 3.54 28.82
CA PRO A 499 18.81 2.09 29.00
C PRO A 499 19.53 1.23 27.95
N SER A 500 19.79 1.80 26.77
CA SER A 500 20.48 1.16 25.65
C SER A 500 21.47 2.14 25.01
N ASP A 501 22.13 1.75 23.92
CA ASP A 501 22.99 2.63 23.13
C ASP A 501 22.19 3.61 22.22
N SER A 502 20.85 3.56 22.26
CA SER A 502 19.98 4.39 21.43
C SER A 502 19.41 5.57 22.21
N ILE A 503 19.33 6.72 21.55
CA ILE A 503 18.67 7.93 22.05
C ILE A 503 17.71 8.46 21.00
N ALA A 504 16.52 8.91 21.45
CA ALA A 504 15.54 9.58 20.60
C ALA A 504 14.78 10.63 21.44
N LEU A 505 15.23 11.87 21.38
CA LEU A 505 14.67 13.01 22.14
C LEU A 505 14.35 14.18 21.22
N GLY A 506 13.16 14.76 21.38
CA GLY A 506 12.81 16.06 20.83
C GLY A 506 13.39 17.19 21.65
N GLU A 507 13.18 17.15 22.97
CA GLU A 507 13.67 18.19 23.87
C GLU A 507 13.94 17.63 25.25
N LEU A 508 15.02 18.09 25.88
CA LEU A 508 15.35 17.90 27.29
C LEU A 508 15.51 19.24 27.94
N SER A 509 14.67 19.57 28.89
CA SER A 509 14.62 20.89 29.54
C SER A 509 14.78 20.78 31.03
N PHE A 510 15.41 21.78 31.63
CA PHE A 510 15.67 21.90 33.07
C PHE A 510 15.08 23.20 33.59
N TYR A 511 14.58 23.18 34.82
CA TYR A 511 13.90 24.31 35.44
C TYR A 511 14.38 24.52 36.90
N THR A 512 14.38 25.75 37.33
CA THR A 512 14.35 26.14 38.73
C THR A 512 12.94 26.55 39.13
N GLU A 513 12.71 26.91 40.38
CA GLU A 513 11.43 27.49 40.82
C GLU A 513 11.12 28.82 40.10
N GLU A 514 12.16 29.52 39.60
CA GLU A 514 12.04 30.80 38.89
C GLU A 514 11.73 30.61 37.38
N GLY A 515 11.90 29.41 36.83
CA GLY A 515 11.63 29.13 35.43
C GLY A 515 12.66 28.25 34.72
N ARG A 516 12.59 28.24 33.40
CA ARG A 516 13.46 27.40 32.56
C ARG A 516 14.91 27.87 32.56
N ILE A 517 15.84 26.94 32.70
CA ILE A 517 17.28 27.16 32.56
C ILE A 517 17.60 27.27 31.05
N GLY A 518 18.20 28.41 30.66
CA GLY A 518 18.65 28.64 29.29
C GLY A 518 20.12 28.23 29.09
N ASN A 519 20.56 28.23 27.81
CA ASN A 519 21.94 27.93 27.40
C ASN A 519 22.50 26.56 27.84
N VAL A 520 21.62 25.58 27.96
CA VAL A 520 22.00 24.19 28.25
C VAL A 520 22.75 23.61 27.06
N ARG A 521 23.88 22.93 27.29
CA ARG A 521 24.73 22.36 26.22
C ARG A 521 24.99 20.89 26.44
N ILE A 522 24.99 20.14 25.35
CA ILE A 522 25.47 18.76 25.32
C ILE A 522 26.99 18.75 25.23
N ILE A 523 27.67 18.06 26.16
CA ILE A 523 29.14 17.95 26.20
C ILE A 523 29.60 16.67 25.51
N THR A 524 28.85 15.57 25.65
CA THR A 524 29.16 14.28 25.03
C THR A 524 29.25 14.42 23.51
N SER A 525 30.35 13.94 22.95
CA SER A 525 30.52 13.91 21.49
C SER A 525 29.59 12.89 20.87
N MET A 526 28.62 13.36 20.12
CA MET A 526 27.66 12.54 19.37
C MET A 526 27.69 12.92 17.90
N ARG A 527 27.55 11.93 17.03
CA ARG A 527 27.59 12.14 15.57
C ARG A 527 26.22 12.60 15.08
N ALA A 528 26.17 13.67 14.28
CA ALA A 528 24.96 14.06 13.56
C ALA A 528 24.46 12.93 12.65
N THR A 529 23.16 12.64 12.68
CA THR A 529 22.53 11.58 11.90
C THR A 529 21.81 12.11 10.66
N GLY A 530 21.60 13.42 10.59
CA GLY A 530 21.00 14.09 9.46
C GLY A 530 21.27 15.60 9.47
N ARG A 531 20.87 16.29 8.41
CA ARG A 531 21.07 17.75 8.26
C ARG A 531 20.35 18.52 9.37
N ASN A 532 19.21 18.01 9.83
CA ASN A 532 18.38 18.60 10.89
C ASN A 532 18.28 17.67 12.11
N GLU A 533 19.28 16.82 12.35
CA GLU A 533 19.33 15.88 13.46
C GLU A 533 20.74 15.97 14.07
N VAL A 534 21.01 17.06 14.76
CA VAL A 534 22.29 17.31 15.48
C VAL A 534 22.06 17.24 16.99
N PRO A 535 23.03 16.75 17.77
CA PRO A 535 22.87 16.54 19.22
C PRO A 535 22.36 17.75 20.01
N GLY A 536 22.80 18.96 19.68
CA GLY A 536 22.36 20.21 20.35
C GLY A 536 20.86 20.49 20.22
N MET A 537 20.17 19.87 19.29
CA MET A 537 18.70 20.05 19.11
C MET A 537 17.87 19.48 20.27
N ILE A 538 18.43 18.62 21.11
CA ILE A 538 17.69 18.12 22.28
C ILE A 538 17.67 19.12 23.47
N THR A 539 18.32 20.28 23.35
CA THR A 539 18.34 21.35 24.38
C THR A 539 18.13 22.72 23.79
N ASP A 540 17.68 22.84 22.54
CA ASP A 540 17.53 24.13 21.83
C ASP A 540 16.25 24.89 22.18
N GLY A 541 15.36 24.29 22.93
CA GLY A 541 14.08 24.88 23.32
C GLY A 541 12.94 24.64 22.37
N LEU A 542 13.15 23.85 21.33
CA LEU A 542 12.20 23.64 20.25
C LEU A 542 11.71 22.20 20.25
N GLY A 543 10.52 21.92 20.73
CA GLY A 543 9.93 20.57 20.71
C GLY A 543 9.70 19.99 19.31
N ALA A 544 9.77 20.85 18.27
CA ALA A 544 9.66 20.44 16.87
C ALA A 544 10.95 19.90 16.25
N THR A 545 12.09 20.16 16.88
CA THR A 545 13.41 19.62 16.51
C THR A 545 13.74 18.39 17.35
N GLY A 546 14.93 17.88 17.24
CA GLY A 546 15.38 16.77 18.08
C GLY A 546 16.53 15.98 17.46
N TYR A 547 16.95 14.98 18.20
CA TYR A 547 18.03 14.10 17.80
C TYR A 547 17.68 12.65 18.08
N ARG A 548 18.02 11.79 17.12
CA ARG A 548 18.03 10.33 17.28
C ARG A 548 19.36 9.78 16.81
N GLY A 549 19.90 8.82 17.54
CA GLY A 549 21.19 8.26 17.19
C GLY A 549 21.66 7.20 18.17
N ARG A 550 22.94 6.85 18.06
CA ARG A 550 23.60 5.93 18.99
C ARG A 550 24.62 6.64 19.85
N VAL A 551 24.66 6.27 21.12
CA VAL A 551 25.60 6.76 22.13
C VAL A 551 26.29 5.56 22.75
N ALA A 552 27.51 5.27 22.30
CA ALA A 552 28.23 4.05 22.63
C ALA A 552 28.39 3.81 24.15
N GLU A 553 28.66 4.85 24.91
CA GLU A 553 28.84 4.78 26.37
C GLU A 553 27.52 4.79 27.15
N ARG A 554 26.38 4.90 26.47
CA ARG A 554 25.04 4.97 27.07
C ARG A 554 24.86 6.11 28.07
N LEU A 555 25.59 7.20 27.90
CA LEU A 555 25.50 8.39 28.72
C LEU A 555 25.66 9.67 27.90
N VAL A 556 24.96 10.73 28.34
CA VAL A 556 25.04 12.06 27.75
C VAL A 556 25.29 13.07 28.86
N ASP A 557 26.44 13.72 28.84
CA ASP A 557 26.80 14.78 29.77
C ASP A 557 26.31 16.13 29.28
N ILE A 558 25.77 16.92 30.19
CA ILE A 558 25.04 18.15 29.92
C ILE A 558 25.57 19.24 30.88
N ASP A 559 25.97 20.39 30.33
CA ASP A 559 26.36 21.59 31.06
C ASP A 559 25.18 22.57 31.14
N LEU A 560 24.71 22.86 32.32
CA LEU A 560 23.67 23.85 32.58
C LEU A 560 24.20 25.30 32.55
N GLY A 561 25.52 25.48 32.35
CA GLY A 561 26.18 26.79 32.25
C GLY A 561 26.70 27.31 33.60
N LYS A 562 25.97 27.15 34.69
CA LYS A 562 26.37 27.43 36.09
C LYS A 562 25.64 26.47 37.02
N GLU A 563 25.90 26.54 38.28
CA GLU A 563 25.19 25.76 39.31
C GLU A 563 23.73 26.23 39.45
N TYR A 564 22.80 25.29 39.45
CA TYR A 564 21.38 25.51 39.66
C TYR A 564 20.79 24.48 40.61
N MET A 565 19.86 24.90 41.44
CA MET A 565 18.95 24.03 42.18
C MET A 565 17.82 23.61 41.22
N VAL A 566 17.95 22.44 40.63
CA VAL A 566 16.98 21.93 39.63
C VAL A 566 15.70 21.50 40.35
N SER A 567 14.58 22.13 40.01
CA SER A 567 13.27 21.83 40.57
C SER A 567 12.39 20.93 39.68
N HIS A 568 12.54 21.04 38.36
CA HIS A 568 11.78 20.21 37.39
C HIS A 568 12.68 19.85 36.20
N ILE A 569 12.39 18.69 35.60
CA ILE A 569 13.01 18.21 34.36
C ILE A 569 11.91 17.83 33.38
N GLY A 570 11.99 18.41 32.18
CA GLY A 570 11.08 18.14 31.09
C GLY A 570 11.74 17.26 30.03
N MET A 571 11.00 16.31 29.52
CA MET A 571 11.43 15.45 28.42
C MET A 571 10.34 15.36 27.36
N THR A 572 10.71 15.62 26.11
CA THR A 572 9.83 15.50 24.95
C THR A 572 10.37 14.41 24.03
N SER A 573 9.52 13.50 23.59
CA SER A 573 9.91 12.43 22.68
C SER A 573 10.37 13.00 21.33
N TYR A 574 11.35 12.33 20.72
CA TYR A 574 11.61 12.54 19.31
C TYR A 574 10.42 12.01 18.50
N LEU A 575 9.85 12.86 17.68
CA LEU A 575 8.86 12.46 16.69
C LEU A 575 9.16 13.20 15.40
N LYS A 576 9.04 12.48 14.29
CA LYS A 576 9.11 13.11 12.98
C LYS A 576 7.79 13.87 12.76
N THR A 577 7.72 15.09 13.31
CA THR A 577 6.55 15.96 13.15
C THR A 577 6.37 16.36 11.69
N GLN A 578 5.11 16.49 11.28
CA GLN A 578 4.70 17.04 9.99
C GLN A 578 4.03 18.43 10.16
N LEU A 579 4.05 18.96 11.39
CA LEU A 579 3.53 20.29 11.71
C LEU A 579 4.64 21.32 11.54
N PHE A 580 4.77 21.86 10.34
CA PHE A 580 5.81 22.83 10.01
C PHE A 580 5.30 24.26 10.25
N CYS A 581 6.03 25.03 11.07
CA CYS A 581 5.82 26.45 11.23
C CYS A 581 6.24 27.20 9.94
N PRO A 582 5.43 28.13 9.41
CA PRO A 582 4.18 28.68 9.94
C PRO A 582 2.90 28.11 9.30
N ASP A 583 2.89 26.86 8.86
CA ASP A 583 1.74 26.28 8.20
C ASP A 583 0.48 26.31 9.10
N GLU A 584 -0.67 26.53 8.51
CA GLU A 584 -1.98 26.48 9.16
C GLU A 584 -2.59 25.09 9.00
N PHE A 585 -3.18 24.58 10.08
CA PHE A 585 -3.82 23.27 10.14
C PHE A 585 -5.26 23.41 10.59
N GLU A 586 -6.13 22.61 9.98
CA GLU A 586 -7.55 22.53 10.26
C GLU A 586 -7.89 21.17 10.84
N LEU A 587 -8.36 21.11 12.09
CA LEU A 587 -8.91 19.88 12.66
C LEU A 587 -10.35 19.74 12.18
N ARG A 588 -10.67 18.59 11.63
CA ARG A 588 -11.99 18.22 11.16
C ARG A 588 -12.52 17.00 11.89
N TYR A 589 -13.81 16.91 12.06
CA TYR A 589 -14.51 15.73 12.51
C TYR A 589 -15.59 15.32 11.53
N TRP A 590 -15.97 14.04 11.57
CA TRP A 590 -17.01 13.52 10.67
C TRP A 590 -18.40 13.65 11.30
N ASP A 591 -19.32 14.29 10.58
CA ASP A 591 -20.74 14.37 10.88
C ASP A 591 -21.49 14.59 9.56
N ASN A 592 -21.95 13.50 8.92
CA ASN A 592 -22.48 13.47 7.56
C ASN A 592 -21.58 14.14 6.50
N GLY A 593 -20.28 14.14 6.75
CA GLY A 593 -19.24 14.85 6.00
C GLY A 593 -18.28 15.53 6.94
N TRP A 594 -17.18 16.04 6.40
CA TRP A 594 -16.15 16.69 7.18
C TRP A 594 -16.61 18.08 7.65
N LYS A 595 -16.68 18.29 8.96
CA LYS A 595 -16.91 19.59 9.61
C LYS A 595 -15.66 20.08 10.30
N THR A 596 -15.43 21.39 10.26
CA THR A 596 -14.26 22.01 10.90
C THR A 596 -14.56 22.23 12.39
N VAL A 597 -13.63 21.80 13.26
CA VAL A 597 -13.60 22.16 14.67
C VAL A 597 -12.95 23.54 14.81
N GLU A 598 -11.68 23.66 14.39
CA GLU A 598 -10.89 24.88 14.53
C GLU A 598 -9.70 24.87 13.56
N ARG A 599 -9.15 26.05 13.26
CA ARG A 599 -7.88 26.23 12.54
C ARG A 599 -6.82 26.82 13.47
N LYS A 600 -5.62 26.27 13.42
CA LYS A 600 -4.47 26.76 14.20
C LYS A 600 -3.22 26.79 13.35
N GLN A 601 -2.40 27.81 13.57
CA GLN A 601 -1.08 27.92 12.99
C GLN A 601 -0.10 27.08 13.82
N ALA A 602 0.73 26.27 13.15
CA ALA A 602 1.81 25.54 13.81
C ALA A 602 2.88 26.50 14.32
N ASP A 603 3.35 26.23 15.52
CA ASP A 603 4.47 26.91 16.16
C ASP A 603 5.68 25.95 16.32
N HIS A 604 6.71 26.41 17.01
CA HIS A 604 7.92 25.61 17.26
C HIS A 604 7.75 24.49 18.31
N LYS A 605 6.57 24.38 18.95
CA LYS A 605 6.32 23.28 19.91
C LYS A 605 6.23 21.91 19.22
N GLY A 606 5.85 21.88 17.93
CA GLY A 606 5.74 20.66 17.15
C GLY A 606 4.48 19.84 17.44
N TYR A 607 3.49 20.42 18.13
CA TYR A 607 2.16 19.88 18.34
C TYR A 607 1.11 20.98 18.34
N LEU A 608 -0.13 20.60 18.07
CA LEU A 608 -1.29 21.47 18.14
C LEU A 608 -2.30 20.89 19.13
N VAL A 609 -2.90 21.75 19.94
CA VAL A 609 -3.94 21.38 20.89
C VAL A 609 -5.24 22.05 20.46
N PHE A 610 -6.30 21.27 20.31
CA PHE A 610 -7.63 21.71 19.91
C PHE A 610 -8.60 21.49 21.07
N GLU A 611 -9.40 22.49 21.38
CA GLU A 611 -10.41 22.43 22.42
C GLU A 611 -11.79 22.12 21.81
N ARG A 612 -12.71 21.63 22.64
CA ARG A 612 -14.11 21.38 22.25
C ARG A 612 -14.27 20.45 21.05
N VAL A 613 -13.42 19.44 20.96
CA VAL A 613 -13.52 18.39 19.95
C VAL A 613 -14.60 17.40 20.38
N PRO A 614 -15.60 17.05 19.52
CA PRO A 614 -16.61 16.06 19.87
C PRO A 614 -15.97 14.71 20.22
N ARG A 615 -16.29 14.17 21.42
CA ARG A 615 -15.71 12.94 21.90
C ARG A 615 -16.20 11.73 21.09
N GLY A 616 -15.29 10.81 20.76
CA GLY A 616 -15.58 9.62 19.98
C GLY A 616 -15.77 9.83 18.49
N ALA A 617 -15.56 11.04 17.99
CA ALA A 617 -15.65 11.36 16.57
C ALA A 617 -14.47 10.81 15.77
N LEU A 618 -14.71 10.49 14.51
CA LEU A 618 -13.66 10.29 13.52
C LEU A 618 -13.06 11.65 13.15
N LEU A 619 -11.75 11.77 13.26
CA LEU A 619 -11.00 13.03 13.12
C LEU A 619 -10.02 12.97 11.95
N MET A 620 -9.67 14.15 11.42
CA MET A 620 -8.62 14.36 10.43
C MET A 620 -7.98 15.73 10.64
N LEU A 621 -6.64 15.79 10.66
CA LEU A 621 -5.90 17.05 10.69
C LEU A 621 -5.38 17.37 9.29
N LYS A 622 -5.89 18.43 8.66
CA LYS A 622 -5.53 18.86 7.30
C LYS A 622 -4.56 20.03 7.31
N ASN A 623 -3.47 19.95 6.55
CA ASN A 623 -2.62 21.10 6.26
C ASN A 623 -3.29 22.00 5.22
N CYS A 624 -3.60 23.26 5.59
CA CYS A 624 -4.31 24.22 4.74
C CYS A 624 -3.45 24.81 3.61
N ARG A 625 -2.12 24.67 3.68
CA ARG A 625 -1.20 25.14 2.63
C ARG A 625 -1.44 24.44 1.29
N TRP A 626 -1.82 23.16 1.34
CA TRP A 626 -1.96 22.37 0.13
C TRP A 626 -3.39 22.37 -0.39
N LYS A 627 -3.57 22.80 -1.64
CA LYS A 627 -4.85 22.68 -2.33
C LYS A 627 -4.96 21.28 -2.94
N GLY A 628 -6.11 20.63 -2.76
CA GLY A 628 -6.38 19.29 -3.29
C GLY A 628 -6.21 18.17 -2.25
N LYS A 629 -6.15 16.92 -2.73
CA LYS A 629 -6.03 15.73 -1.90
C LYS A 629 -4.57 15.49 -1.53
N THR A 630 -4.31 15.35 -0.26
CA THR A 630 -2.98 15.13 0.31
C THR A 630 -2.97 13.86 1.18
N ALA A 631 -1.84 13.55 1.78
CA ALA A 631 -1.61 12.24 2.41
C ALA A 631 -2.13 12.12 3.86
N GLU A 632 -2.90 13.11 4.34
CA GLU A 632 -3.45 13.08 5.69
C GLU A 632 -4.34 11.84 5.89
N ARG A 633 -4.24 11.26 7.10
CA ARG A 633 -5.04 10.10 7.51
C ARG A 633 -6.08 10.50 8.55
N ILE A 634 -7.05 9.62 8.73
CA ILE A 634 -8.05 9.69 9.78
C ILE A 634 -7.54 9.06 11.07
N PHE A 635 -8.08 9.52 12.19
CA PHE A 635 -7.76 9.02 13.52
C PHE A 635 -8.94 9.16 14.48
N THR A 636 -8.88 8.45 15.58
CA THR A 636 -9.72 8.66 16.76
C THR A 636 -8.85 9.15 17.92
N TYR A 637 -9.45 9.74 18.94
CA TYR A 637 -8.75 10.17 20.15
C TYR A 637 -9.27 9.34 21.32
N GLU A 638 -8.40 8.51 21.88
CA GLU A 638 -8.79 7.55 22.92
C GLU A 638 -7.82 7.65 24.09
N LYS A 639 -8.35 7.86 25.32
CA LYS A 639 -7.56 7.92 26.55
C LYS A 639 -6.41 8.92 26.53
N GLY A 640 -6.60 10.06 25.88
CA GLY A 640 -5.58 11.10 25.78
C GLY A 640 -4.52 10.89 24.71
N ASP A 641 -4.73 9.93 23.78
CA ASP A 641 -3.79 9.62 22.69
C ASP A 641 -4.49 9.51 21.34
N VAL A 642 -3.73 9.79 20.28
CA VAL A 642 -4.17 9.65 18.88
C VAL A 642 -4.05 8.20 18.46
N LYS A 643 -5.15 7.61 18.03
CA LYS A 643 -5.19 6.30 17.40
C LYS A 643 -5.44 6.45 15.90
N TRP A 644 -4.41 6.19 15.11
CA TRP A 644 -4.49 6.23 13.65
C TRP A 644 -5.28 5.07 13.09
N GLU A 645 -6.11 5.38 12.08
CA GLU A 645 -6.98 4.43 11.39
C GLU A 645 -6.54 4.22 9.93
#